data_bddc532203d70501c8587391657eed48
#
_entry.id   bddc532203d70501c8587391657eed48
#
_cell.length_a   1.000
_cell.length_b   1.000
_cell.length_c   1.000
_cell.angle_alpha   90.00
_cell.angle_beta   90.00
_cell.angle_gamma   90.00
#
_symmetry.space_group_name_H-M   'P 1'
#
loop_
_entity.id
_entity.type
_entity.pdbx_description
1 polymer ?
#
loop_
_entity_poly.entity_id
_entity_poly.type
_entity_poly.pdbx_seq_one_letter_code
_entity_poly.pdbx_strand_id
1 'polypeptide(L)'
;PIREIQHPYLRKAPRKMDEYTDTNTENISDEPALDFDERPEKPVEYIEDDIKTLDWREHIRLRPGMYIGKLGDGSYNDDGIYVLLKEVIDNAIDEYSMGYGRQISVSLEESTVTVRDHGRGIPLGKLVDVASKMNTGAKYDSKAFKKVVGLNGVGIKAVNALSDSFEIRSYRDGMMRAARFERGQLIDETGETPTDEPNGTYVRFTPDNTIFRDFRFNDEFIVTLLRNYTYLNTGLAILFNGKRYISRNGLLDLLKSNLTKDPLYPIIHLKGDDIEIALTHANQYGEEYYSFVNGQHTTQGGTHLTALKESVSRTIKEYFGKNFEYTDIRNGMIAAVSVKVEEPVFESQTKTKLGSRDMGPEGPTIAKFISDFLKKELDNFLHKNLETAEVMLKKIQDSERERKAMAGVTKLARERAKKVNLHNSKLRDCRVHLNDTRGDEERKLASSIFLTEGDSASGSITKIRDVETQAVFSLRGKPLNSFGLTRKVVYENEEFNLLQAALNIEDGLDGLRYNNVIIATDADVDGMHIRLLLLTFFLQFFPDLVKQGHVYVLQTPLFRVRDKNATKRTGKTKKKQDASETPDERSTVYCYSDEERVEAIRRFGANAEITRFKGLGEISPDEFRGFIGPDMRLDRVTLRKDDGVSKLLEFYMGKNTSDRQGFIINNLVVEDDSQIS
;
A
#
# COMPACT_ATOMS: atom_id res chain seq x y z
N PRO A 1 1.06 66.78 10.46
CA PRO A 1 0.67 66.24 11.73
C PRO A 1 0.27 64.80 11.60
N ILE A 2 1.15 64.01 12.15
CA ILE A 2 1.07 62.54 12.16
C ILE A 2 0.17 62.18 13.32
N ARG A 3 -0.84 61.33 13.11
CA ARG A 3 -1.60 60.69 14.16
C ARG A 3 -1.16 59.23 14.27
N GLU A 4 -0.52 58.93 15.40
CA GLU A 4 -0.26 57.59 15.92
C GLU A 4 -1.59 56.82 16.16
N ILE A 5 -1.66 55.58 15.70
CA ILE A 5 -2.68 54.67 16.12
C ILE A 5 -2.02 53.61 17.01
N GLN A 6 -2.37 53.68 18.30
CA GLN A 6 -1.94 52.77 19.36
C GLN A 6 -2.58 51.38 19.20
N HIS A 7 -1.78 50.35 19.27
CA HIS A 7 -2.20 48.96 19.46
C HIS A 7 -2.53 48.68 20.94
N PRO A 8 -3.66 48.07 21.26
CA PRO A 8 -3.96 47.57 22.59
C PRO A 8 -3.82 46.06 22.68
N TYR A 9 -2.71 45.55 23.13
CA TYR A 9 -2.60 44.24 23.80
C TYR A 9 -1.15 44.02 24.29
N LEU A 10 -0.82 44.67 25.42
CA LEU A 10 0.26 44.24 26.29
C LEU A 10 -0.04 44.75 27.70
N ARG A 11 -0.25 43.84 28.63
CA ARG A 11 0.04 43.83 30.06
C ARG A 11 -1.04 43.12 30.88
N LYS A 12 -0.74 41.94 31.35
CA LYS A 12 -1.06 41.53 32.74
C LYS A 12 0.12 40.77 33.31
N ALA A 13 0.67 41.34 34.38
CA ALA A 13 1.72 40.85 35.21
C ALA A 13 1.26 39.74 36.17
N PRO A 14 2.19 39.01 36.84
CA PRO A 14 1.92 37.73 37.48
C PRO A 14 1.18 37.86 38.82
N ARG A 15 0.26 36.94 39.08
CA ARG A 15 -0.33 36.76 40.41
C ARG A 15 0.57 35.87 41.25
N LYS A 16 0.75 36.34 42.51
CA LYS A 16 1.50 35.72 43.61
C LYS A 16 0.99 34.29 43.89
N MET A 17 1.92 33.40 44.14
CA MET A 17 1.71 32.13 44.85
C MET A 17 1.29 32.43 46.29
N ASP A 18 0.16 31.90 46.71
CA ASP A 18 -0.18 31.75 48.13
C ASP A 18 0.26 30.35 48.58
N GLU A 19 0.93 30.38 49.71
CA GLU A 19 1.39 29.22 50.49
C GLU A 19 0.20 28.31 50.87
N TYR A 20 0.34 27.01 50.57
CA TYR A 20 -0.38 25.98 51.32
C TYR A 20 0.63 25.11 52.05
N THR A 21 0.56 25.20 53.37
CA THR A 21 1.29 24.42 54.35
C THR A 21 0.82 22.97 54.35
N ASP A 22 1.78 22.14 54.25
CA ASP A 22 2.11 20.86 54.88
C ASP A 22 1.06 20.16 55.78
N THR A 23 0.73 18.92 55.42
CA THR A 23 0.69 17.75 56.34
C THR A 23 0.24 16.52 55.59
N ASN A 24 1.17 15.64 55.26
CA ASN A 24 1.08 14.18 55.48
C ASN A 24 2.31 13.47 54.91
N THR A 25 3.30 13.30 55.75
CA THR A 25 4.35 12.31 55.58
C THR A 25 3.76 10.92 55.94
N GLU A 26 3.50 10.11 54.94
CA GLU A 26 3.44 8.65 55.13
C GLU A 26 4.58 7.98 54.35
N ASN A 27 5.29 7.15 55.08
CA ASN A 27 6.48 6.39 54.72
C ASN A 27 6.31 5.63 53.40
N ILE A 28 7.13 5.98 52.41
CA ILE A 28 7.40 5.10 51.28
C ILE A 28 8.66 4.32 51.62
N SER A 29 8.48 3.04 51.82
CA SER A 29 9.50 2.02 52.05
C SER A 29 10.46 1.94 50.86
N ASP A 30 11.73 1.70 51.16
CA ASP A 30 12.87 1.47 50.29
C ASP A 30 12.56 0.59 49.08
N GLU A 31 12.35 1.18 47.91
CA GLU A 31 12.61 0.52 46.64
C GLU A 31 14.06 0.85 46.19
N PRO A 32 14.82 -0.14 45.71
CA PRO A 32 16.19 0.10 45.29
C PRO A 32 16.20 1.04 44.11
N ALA A 33 16.99 2.10 44.23
CA ALA A 33 17.25 3.04 43.15
C ALA A 33 17.68 2.29 41.89
N LEU A 34 16.93 2.44 40.78
CA LEU A 34 17.33 1.99 39.48
C LEU A 34 18.64 2.71 39.12
N ASP A 35 19.69 1.91 38.97
CA ASP A 35 21.02 2.38 38.59
C ASP A 35 20.98 2.79 37.10
N PHE A 36 20.91 4.10 36.83
CA PHE A 36 20.90 4.68 35.49
C PHE A 36 22.32 4.87 34.91
N ASP A 37 23.32 4.16 35.41
CA ASP A 37 24.72 4.35 35.06
C ASP A 37 25.28 3.32 34.04
N GLU A 38 24.45 2.74 33.17
CA GLU A 38 24.90 2.16 31.91
C GLU A 38 24.88 3.23 30.80
N ARG A 39 25.76 4.21 30.90
CA ARG A 39 26.16 5.00 29.73
C ARG A 39 26.97 4.09 28.81
N PRO A 40 26.65 4.05 27.47
CA PRO A 40 27.43 3.29 26.55
C PRO A 40 28.91 3.73 26.64
N GLU A 41 29.80 2.79 26.60
CA GLU A 41 31.24 2.95 26.68
C GLU A 41 31.68 4.10 25.75
N LYS A 42 32.32 5.10 26.36
CA LYS A 42 32.95 6.29 25.77
C LYS A 42 32.13 7.02 24.71
N PRO A 43 31.77 8.31 24.95
CA PRO A 43 31.21 9.11 23.87
C PRO A 43 32.17 9.05 22.67
N VAL A 44 31.63 8.65 21.51
CA VAL A 44 32.38 8.74 20.25
C VAL A 44 32.73 10.20 20.07
N GLU A 45 34.03 10.50 20.05
CA GLU A 45 34.54 11.84 19.93
C GLU A 45 34.18 12.32 18.51
N TYR A 46 33.29 13.32 18.42
CA TYR A 46 32.86 13.91 17.15
C TYR A 46 33.85 15.04 16.81
N ILE A 47 34.72 14.80 15.83
CA ILE A 47 35.78 15.70 15.39
C ILE A 47 35.47 16.28 13.99
N GLU A 48 36.21 17.35 13.63
CA GLU A 48 36.05 18.04 12.35
C GLU A 48 36.19 17.13 11.14
N ASP A 49 37.02 16.09 11.22
CA ASP A 49 37.23 15.07 10.15
C ASP A 49 35.99 14.15 9.92
N ASP A 50 35.04 14.12 10.85
CA ASP A 50 33.80 13.39 10.70
C ASP A 50 32.80 14.13 9.79
N ILE A 51 33.03 15.43 9.55
CA ILE A 51 32.20 16.25 8.66
C ILE A 51 32.67 16.07 7.21
N LYS A 52 31.89 15.35 6.41
CA LYS A 52 32.17 15.10 4.99
C LYS A 52 31.21 15.85 4.09
N THR A 53 31.75 16.55 3.10
CA THR A 53 30.94 17.09 1.99
C THR A 53 30.90 16.05 0.89
N LEU A 54 29.69 15.56 0.56
CA LEU A 54 29.48 14.58 -0.50
C LEU A 54 29.17 15.29 -1.82
N ASP A 55 29.66 14.75 -2.93
CA ASP A 55 29.16 15.16 -4.23
C ASP A 55 27.69 14.66 -4.44
N TRP A 56 27.01 15.19 -5.45
CA TRP A 56 25.61 14.87 -5.71
C TRP A 56 25.39 13.36 -5.94
N ARG A 57 26.31 12.70 -6.62
CA ARG A 57 26.27 11.28 -6.97
C ARG A 57 26.45 10.43 -5.71
N GLU A 58 27.48 10.74 -4.92
CA GLU A 58 27.74 10.06 -3.64
C GLU A 58 26.57 10.21 -2.68
N HIS A 59 25.99 11.41 -2.59
CA HIS A 59 24.83 11.67 -1.74
C HIS A 59 23.60 10.84 -2.19
N ILE A 60 23.28 10.79 -3.50
CA ILE A 60 22.16 10.00 -4.02
C ILE A 60 22.37 8.52 -3.73
N ARG A 61 23.58 8.01 -3.94
CA ARG A 61 23.91 6.59 -3.71
C ARG A 61 23.91 6.21 -2.23
N LEU A 62 24.31 7.13 -1.37
CA LEU A 62 24.32 6.93 0.10
C LEU A 62 22.91 7.02 0.69
N ARG A 63 22.06 7.86 0.15
CA ARG A 63 20.70 8.15 0.65
C ARG A 63 19.64 8.03 -0.45
N PRO A 64 19.54 6.90 -1.14
CA PRO A 64 18.64 6.74 -2.29
C PRO A 64 17.18 6.96 -1.91
N GLY A 65 16.79 6.59 -0.69
CA GLY A 65 15.42 6.75 -0.18
C GLY A 65 14.89 8.19 -0.22
N MET A 66 15.76 9.20 -0.13
CA MET A 66 15.37 10.61 -0.26
C MET A 66 14.87 10.96 -1.68
N TYR A 67 15.31 10.23 -2.70
CA TYR A 67 15.05 10.51 -4.11
C TYR A 67 14.02 9.58 -4.73
N ILE A 68 14.03 8.31 -4.35
CA ILE A 68 13.19 7.26 -4.96
C ILE A 68 12.30 6.53 -3.94
N GLY A 69 12.31 6.93 -2.67
CA GLY A 69 11.54 6.28 -1.62
C GLY A 69 12.11 4.89 -1.27
N LYS A 70 11.24 3.92 -1.11
CA LYS A 70 11.61 2.55 -0.75
C LYS A 70 12.47 1.91 -1.85
N LEU A 71 13.59 1.26 -1.49
CA LEU A 71 14.43 0.57 -2.47
C LEU A 71 13.69 -0.63 -3.08
N GLY A 72 13.36 -1.61 -2.28
CA GLY A 72 12.64 -2.82 -2.68
C GLY A 72 13.41 -3.71 -3.68
N ASP A 73 12.82 -4.85 -4.00
CA ASP A 73 13.33 -5.84 -4.95
C ASP A 73 12.48 -5.96 -6.23
N GLY A 74 11.46 -5.11 -6.38
CA GLY A 74 10.50 -5.11 -7.49
C GLY A 74 9.24 -5.91 -7.22
N SER A 75 9.09 -6.50 -6.03
CA SER A 75 7.87 -7.22 -5.62
C SER A 75 6.67 -6.31 -5.40
N TYR A 76 6.90 -4.99 -5.23
CA TYR A 76 5.86 -3.99 -5.01
C TYR A 76 5.93 -2.91 -6.08
N ASN A 77 4.77 -2.37 -6.44
CA ASN A 77 4.65 -1.34 -7.47
C ASN A 77 5.21 0.04 -7.08
N ASP A 78 5.53 0.24 -5.81
CA ASP A 78 6.16 1.44 -5.23
C ASP A 78 7.67 1.29 -4.98
N ASP A 79 8.25 0.16 -5.34
CA ASP A 79 9.68 -0.08 -5.20
C ASP A 79 10.50 0.86 -6.12
N GLY A 80 11.67 1.25 -5.66
CA GLY A 80 12.50 2.27 -6.27
C GLY A 80 12.85 2.07 -7.74
N ILE A 81 12.96 0.82 -8.21
CA ILE A 81 13.19 0.52 -9.63
C ILE A 81 12.07 1.05 -10.54
N TYR A 82 10.81 1.01 -10.07
CA TYR A 82 9.70 1.60 -10.83
C TYR A 82 9.69 3.12 -10.75
N VAL A 83 10.23 3.70 -9.66
CA VAL A 83 10.41 5.15 -9.58
C VAL A 83 11.48 5.63 -10.58
N LEU A 84 12.57 4.86 -10.79
CA LEU A 84 13.56 5.17 -11.83
C LEU A 84 12.91 5.18 -13.22
N LEU A 85 12.13 4.14 -13.56
CA LEU A 85 11.37 4.07 -14.81
C LEU A 85 10.43 5.26 -14.96
N LYS A 86 9.70 5.59 -13.89
CA LYS A 86 8.74 6.69 -13.85
C LYS A 86 9.40 8.03 -14.14
N GLU A 87 10.55 8.33 -13.53
CA GLU A 87 11.27 9.60 -13.73
C GLU A 87 11.70 9.80 -15.20
N VAL A 88 12.04 8.72 -15.91
CA VAL A 88 12.37 8.79 -17.33
C VAL A 88 11.11 9.02 -18.19
N ILE A 89 10.01 8.30 -17.89
CA ILE A 89 8.75 8.45 -18.61
C ILE A 89 8.13 9.82 -18.36
N ASP A 90 8.19 10.34 -17.13
CA ASP A 90 7.68 11.67 -16.80
C ASP A 90 8.30 12.78 -17.67
N ASN A 91 9.59 12.67 -17.98
CA ASN A 91 10.24 13.62 -18.88
C ASN A 91 9.69 13.54 -20.31
N ALA A 92 9.38 12.35 -20.81
CA ALA A 92 8.77 12.14 -22.11
C ALA A 92 7.30 12.62 -22.14
N ILE A 93 6.56 12.45 -21.03
CA ILE A 93 5.19 12.95 -20.84
C ILE A 93 5.16 14.48 -20.83
N ASP A 94 6.15 15.12 -20.20
CA ASP A 94 6.24 16.58 -20.19
C ASP A 94 6.37 17.15 -21.61
N GLU A 95 7.14 16.52 -22.50
CA GLU A 95 7.22 16.91 -23.92
C GLU A 95 5.86 16.76 -24.62
N TYR A 96 5.15 15.65 -24.39
CA TYR A 96 3.79 15.46 -24.89
C TYR A 96 2.82 16.55 -24.40
N SER A 97 2.89 16.88 -23.13
CA SER A 97 2.04 17.91 -22.50
C SER A 97 2.29 19.31 -23.10
N MET A 98 3.49 19.53 -23.62
CA MET A 98 3.88 20.73 -24.34
C MET A 98 3.48 20.69 -25.86
N GLY A 99 2.82 19.62 -26.30
CA GLY A 99 2.35 19.43 -27.66
C GLY A 99 3.37 18.76 -28.59
N TYR A 100 4.47 18.24 -28.10
CA TYR A 100 5.53 17.60 -28.87
C TYR A 100 5.56 16.08 -28.65
N GLY A 101 5.62 15.35 -29.77
CA GLY A 101 5.62 13.89 -29.75
C GLY A 101 4.26 13.29 -29.36
N ARG A 102 3.85 12.21 -30.02
CA ARG A 102 2.59 11.52 -29.75
C ARG A 102 2.79 10.05 -29.44
N GLN A 103 4.05 9.64 -29.35
CA GLN A 103 4.43 8.27 -29.09
C GLN A 103 5.65 8.21 -28.19
N ILE A 104 5.59 7.32 -27.20
CA ILE A 104 6.70 6.94 -26.34
C ILE A 104 6.89 5.44 -26.50
N SER A 105 8.13 5.00 -26.74
CA SER A 105 8.48 3.59 -26.81
C SER A 105 9.25 3.21 -25.54
N VAL A 106 8.82 2.16 -24.89
CA VAL A 106 9.44 1.59 -23.68
C VAL A 106 9.75 0.13 -23.98
N SER A 107 10.98 -0.31 -23.72
CA SER A 107 11.34 -1.72 -23.76
C SER A 107 12.05 -2.12 -22.49
N LEU A 108 11.82 -3.35 -22.08
CA LEU A 108 12.47 -4.02 -20.97
C LEU A 108 13.13 -5.29 -21.52
N GLU A 109 14.44 -5.38 -21.42
CA GLU A 109 15.25 -6.55 -21.78
C GLU A 109 16.01 -6.99 -20.53
N GLU A 110 15.61 -8.12 -19.94
CA GLU A 110 16.09 -8.59 -18.63
C GLU A 110 15.91 -7.53 -17.54
N SER A 111 16.97 -6.81 -17.19
CA SER A 111 16.95 -5.72 -16.19
C SER A 111 17.22 -4.34 -16.79
N THR A 112 17.35 -4.26 -18.10
CA THR A 112 17.66 -3.01 -18.82
C THR A 112 16.41 -2.39 -19.38
N VAL A 113 16.15 -1.15 -19.02
CA VAL A 113 15.03 -0.35 -19.51
C VAL A 113 15.51 0.60 -20.58
N THR A 114 14.74 0.70 -21.65
CA THR A 114 14.95 1.70 -22.70
C THR A 114 13.66 2.53 -22.90
N VAL A 115 13.80 3.84 -22.94
CA VAL A 115 12.68 4.76 -23.20
C VAL A 115 13.09 5.70 -24.34
N ARG A 116 12.23 5.83 -25.37
CA ARG A 116 12.41 6.74 -26.51
C ARG A 116 11.15 7.59 -26.69
N ASP A 117 11.29 8.90 -26.59
CA ASP A 117 10.26 9.85 -26.96
C ASP A 117 10.53 10.47 -28.34
N HIS A 118 9.53 11.17 -28.87
CA HIS A 118 9.61 11.95 -30.09
C HIS A 118 9.29 13.44 -29.85
N GLY A 119 9.79 13.95 -28.70
CA GLY A 119 9.70 15.35 -28.33
C GLY A 119 10.69 16.23 -29.07
N ARG A 120 11.01 17.39 -28.51
CA ARG A 120 11.96 18.34 -29.11
C ARG A 120 13.42 17.91 -29.03
N GLY A 121 13.73 16.97 -28.11
CA GLY A 121 15.09 16.65 -27.74
C GLY A 121 15.73 17.70 -26.80
N ILE A 122 16.66 17.25 -25.99
CA ILE A 122 17.46 18.10 -25.10
C ILE A 122 18.41 18.94 -25.97
N PRO A 123 18.64 20.24 -25.70
CA PRO A 123 19.68 21.01 -26.37
C PRO A 123 21.03 20.29 -26.28
N LEU A 124 21.65 20.01 -27.43
CA LEU A 124 22.79 19.09 -27.53
C LEU A 124 23.96 19.50 -26.62
N GLY A 125 24.28 20.80 -26.56
CA GLY A 125 25.33 21.33 -25.70
C GLY A 125 25.06 21.23 -24.19
N LYS A 126 23.84 20.81 -23.80
CA LYS A 126 23.41 20.67 -22.38
C LYS A 126 23.15 19.23 -21.97
N LEU A 127 23.34 18.25 -22.85
CA LEU A 127 22.98 16.87 -22.61
C LEU A 127 23.64 16.29 -21.34
N VAL A 128 24.95 16.45 -21.19
CA VAL A 128 25.71 15.98 -20.04
C VAL A 128 25.30 16.74 -18.76
N ASP A 129 25.15 18.06 -18.85
CA ASP A 129 24.75 18.90 -17.72
C ASP A 129 23.38 18.46 -17.16
N VAL A 130 22.40 18.18 -18.06
CA VAL A 130 21.06 17.72 -17.67
C VAL A 130 21.10 16.35 -16.99
N ALA A 131 22.01 15.46 -17.40
CA ALA A 131 22.11 14.12 -16.84
C ALA A 131 22.92 14.05 -15.54
N SER A 132 23.83 15.03 -15.27
CA SER A 132 24.84 14.92 -14.21
C SER A 132 24.99 16.11 -13.28
N LYS A 133 24.41 17.26 -13.56
CA LYS A 133 24.52 18.44 -12.69
C LYS A 133 23.21 18.69 -11.94
N MET A 134 23.29 18.74 -10.60
CA MET A 134 22.14 19.11 -9.75
C MET A 134 21.62 20.51 -10.12
N ASN A 135 20.32 20.72 -9.87
CA ASN A 135 19.65 21.98 -10.14
C ASN A 135 19.80 22.48 -11.60
N THR A 136 19.94 21.56 -12.56
CA THR A 136 20.00 21.85 -14.00
C THR A 136 18.77 21.30 -14.67
N GLY A 137 17.98 22.16 -15.30
CA GLY A 137 16.77 21.80 -16.03
C GLY A 137 16.08 23.02 -16.61
N ALA A 138 15.27 22.82 -17.64
CA ALA A 138 14.50 23.90 -18.28
C ALA A 138 13.17 24.21 -17.56
N LYS A 139 12.84 23.45 -16.51
CA LYS A 139 11.53 23.50 -15.83
C LYS A 139 11.47 24.51 -14.67
N TYR A 140 12.56 25.22 -14.40
CA TYR A 140 12.61 26.30 -13.41
C TYR A 140 11.96 27.60 -13.89
N ASP A 141 11.81 27.79 -15.20
CA ASP A 141 11.10 28.94 -15.76
C ASP A 141 9.63 28.53 -16.04
N SER A 142 8.72 29.02 -15.22
CA SER A 142 7.27 28.77 -15.31
C SER A 142 6.65 29.20 -16.64
N LYS A 143 7.30 30.09 -17.39
CA LYS A 143 6.82 30.52 -18.70
C LYS A 143 6.94 29.40 -19.77
N ALA A 144 7.98 28.58 -19.67
CA ALA A 144 8.25 27.52 -20.65
C ALA A 144 7.54 26.19 -20.28
N PHE A 145 7.30 25.94 -18.98
CA PHE A 145 6.75 24.67 -18.50
C PHE A 145 5.72 24.91 -17.39
N LYS A 146 4.50 25.29 -17.76
CA LYS A 146 3.40 25.40 -16.83
C LYS A 146 2.78 24.01 -16.59
N LYS A 147 2.46 23.67 -15.33
CA LYS A 147 1.71 22.47 -14.95
C LYS A 147 2.39 21.14 -15.32
N VAL A 148 3.72 21.08 -15.24
CA VAL A 148 4.53 19.88 -15.48
C VAL A 148 4.82 19.16 -14.17
N VAL A 149 5.36 17.94 -14.28
CA VAL A 149 5.58 17.03 -13.13
C VAL A 149 6.98 17.21 -12.53
N GLY A 150 7.99 17.34 -13.36
CA GLY A 150 9.39 17.26 -12.94
C GLY A 150 9.98 18.62 -12.56
N LEU A 151 9.51 19.26 -11.48
CA LEU A 151 9.93 20.62 -11.09
C LEU A 151 11.32 20.67 -10.45
N ASN A 152 11.75 19.62 -9.76
CA ASN A 152 12.96 19.66 -8.90
C ASN A 152 14.28 19.44 -9.68
N GLY A 153 14.22 19.03 -10.96
CA GLY A 153 15.39 18.82 -11.79
C GLY A 153 16.39 17.76 -11.27
N VAL A 154 15.92 16.83 -10.44
CA VAL A 154 16.76 15.78 -9.79
C VAL A 154 16.50 14.37 -10.32
N GLY A 155 15.31 14.09 -10.88
CA GLY A 155 14.88 12.74 -11.23
C GLY A 155 15.84 12.00 -12.15
N ILE A 156 16.18 12.57 -13.30
CA ILE A 156 17.12 11.92 -14.27
C ILE A 156 18.51 11.72 -13.65
N LYS A 157 18.95 12.57 -12.72
CA LYS A 157 20.21 12.41 -11.99
C LYS A 157 20.14 11.22 -11.03
N ALA A 158 18.99 11.04 -10.38
CA ALA A 158 18.77 9.87 -9.54
C ALA A 158 18.82 8.58 -10.37
N VAL A 159 18.18 8.55 -11.55
CA VAL A 159 18.27 7.41 -12.47
C VAL A 159 19.75 7.14 -12.84
N ASN A 160 20.48 8.17 -13.26
CA ASN A 160 21.90 8.04 -13.62
C ASN A 160 22.76 7.53 -12.46
N ALA A 161 22.65 8.14 -11.27
CA ALA A 161 23.48 7.78 -10.11
C ALA A 161 23.16 6.39 -9.55
N LEU A 162 21.91 5.91 -9.69
CA LEU A 162 21.44 4.62 -9.16
C LEU A 162 21.44 3.49 -10.19
N SER A 163 22.00 3.75 -11.39
CA SER A 163 22.16 2.75 -12.44
C SER A 163 23.59 2.28 -12.55
N ASP A 164 23.79 1.00 -12.78
CA ASP A 164 25.10 0.42 -13.12
C ASP A 164 25.57 0.98 -14.48
N SER A 165 24.64 1.03 -15.45
CA SER A 165 24.86 1.68 -16.74
C SER A 165 23.73 2.62 -17.07
N PHE A 166 24.06 3.79 -17.59
CA PHE A 166 23.10 4.80 -18.03
C PHE A 166 23.57 5.43 -19.33
N GLU A 167 22.72 5.45 -20.33
CA GLU A 167 22.98 6.10 -21.61
C GLU A 167 21.85 7.06 -21.94
N ILE A 168 22.20 8.27 -22.36
CA ILE A 168 21.27 9.27 -22.84
C ILE A 168 21.70 9.78 -24.21
N ARG A 169 20.73 9.84 -25.14
CA ARG A 169 20.93 10.44 -26.47
C ARG A 169 19.86 11.51 -26.70
N SER A 170 20.28 12.58 -27.32
CA SER A 170 19.36 13.60 -27.82
C SER A 170 19.47 13.74 -29.32
N TYR A 171 18.33 13.75 -29.98
CA TYR A 171 18.17 13.94 -31.41
C TYR A 171 17.44 15.26 -31.61
N ARG A 172 18.12 16.22 -32.25
CA ARG A 172 17.57 17.55 -32.43
C ARG A 172 18.08 18.21 -33.70
N ASP A 173 17.13 18.66 -34.53
CA ASP A 173 17.41 19.47 -35.75
C ASP A 173 18.38 18.78 -36.70
N GLY A 174 18.24 17.44 -36.87
CA GLY A 174 19.09 16.62 -37.75
C GLY A 174 20.46 16.29 -37.20
N MET A 175 20.69 16.58 -35.90
CA MET A 175 21.94 16.28 -35.22
C MET A 175 21.65 15.38 -33.98
N MET A 176 22.62 14.57 -33.60
CA MET A 176 22.57 13.70 -32.43
C MET A 176 23.81 13.89 -31.56
N ARG A 177 23.63 13.80 -30.25
CA ARG A 177 24.70 13.65 -29.25
C ARG A 177 24.32 12.58 -28.24
N ALA A 178 25.30 11.81 -27.80
CA ALA A 178 25.13 10.77 -26.79
C ALA A 178 26.11 10.96 -25.64
N ALA A 179 25.71 10.50 -24.44
CA ALA A 179 26.58 10.42 -23.28
C ALA A 179 26.29 9.13 -22.52
N ARG A 180 27.33 8.46 -22.04
CA ARG A 180 27.27 7.23 -21.26
C ARG A 180 27.88 7.43 -19.90
N PHE A 181 27.22 6.84 -18.90
CA PHE A 181 27.64 6.93 -17.52
C PHE A 181 27.61 5.54 -16.87
N GLU A 182 28.46 5.33 -15.91
CA GLU A 182 28.45 4.20 -14.99
C GLU A 182 28.34 4.73 -13.56
N ARG A 183 27.26 4.36 -12.87
CA ARG A 183 27.00 4.80 -11.48
C ARG A 183 27.10 6.31 -11.29
N GLY A 184 26.59 7.05 -12.27
CA GLY A 184 26.61 8.51 -12.29
C GLY A 184 27.92 9.15 -12.76
N GLN A 185 28.96 8.37 -13.05
CA GLN A 185 30.24 8.86 -13.57
C GLN A 185 30.20 8.87 -15.10
N LEU A 186 30.53 10.00 -15.73
CA LEU A 186 30.66 10.09 -17.19
C LEU A 186 31.82 9.22 -17.66
N ILE A 187 31.54 8.28 -18.54
CA ILE A 187 32.54 7.37 -19.14
C ILE A 187 32.90 7.81 -20.55
N ASP A 188 31.89 8.16 -21.34
CA ASP A 188 32.08 8.52 -22.74
C ASP A 188 30.99 9.50 -23.20
N GLU A 189 31.36 10.40 -24.10
CA GLU A 189 30.42 11.27 -24.80
C GLU A 189 30.82 11.44 -26.28
N THR A 190 29.82 11.50 -27.14
CA THR A 190 30.03 11.80 -28.55
C THR A 190 29.99 13.29 -28.81
N GLY A 191 30.69 13.75 -29.86
CA GLY A 191 30.42 15.05 -30.44
C GLY A 191 29.03 15.11 -31.13
N GLU A 192 28.67 16.26 -31.62
CA GLU A 192 27.45 16.41 -32.43
C GLU A 192 27.68 15.71 -33.78
N THR A 193 26.83 14.76 -34.11
CA THR A 193 26.88 13.97 -35.35
C THR A 193 25.57 14.08 -36.11
N PRO A 194 25.60 14.20 -37.46
CA PRO A 194 24.39 14.18 -38.27
C PRO A 194 23.58 12.88 -38.09
N THR A 195 22.27 12.97 -38.15
CA THR A 195 21.37 11.82 -38.01
C THR A 195 20.08 12.04 -38.82
N ASP A 196 19.52 10.93 -39.33
CA ASP A 196 18.19 10.91 -39.95
C ASP A 196 17.07 10.57 -38.95
N GLU A 197 17.45 10.28 -37.69
CA GLU A 197 16.50 10.00 -36.62
C GLU A 197 15.65 11.24 -36.30
N PRO A 198 14.33 11.05 -36.08
CA PRO A 198 13.46 12.16 -35.68
C PRO A 198 13.85 12.71 -34.31
N ASN A 199 13.55 13.99 -34.10
CA ASN A 199 13.78 14.68 -32.84
C ASN A 199 13.22 13.87 -31.65
N GLY A 200 13.86 14.03 -30.50
CA GLY A 200 13.44 13.42 -29.23
C GLY A 200 14.61 12.97 -28.37
N THR A 201 14.28 12.28 -27.30
CA THR A 201 15.27 11.78 -26.32
C THR A 201 15.22 10.27 -26.20
N TYR A 202 16.36 9.65 -26.10
CA TYR A 202 16.54 8.22 -25.84
C TYR A 202 17.29 8.08 -24.51
N VAL A 203 16.75 7.25 -23.61
CA VAL A 203 17.38 6.91 -22.34
C VAL A 203 17.40 5.39 -22.20
N ARG A 204 18.54 4.83 -21.88
CA ARG A 204 18.72 3.42 -21.56
C ARG A 204 19.43 3.31 -20.21
N PHE A 205 18.90 2.50 -19.30
CA PHE A 205 19.53 2.32 -18.00
C PHE A 205 19.31 0.91 -17.44
N THR A 206 20.27 0.46 -16.64
CA THR A 206 20.19 -0.78 -15.87
C THR A 206 20.39 -0.42 -14.40
N PRO A 207 19.41 -0.65 -13.50
CA PRO A 207 19.57 -0.37 -12.07
C PRO A 207 20.78 -1.09 -11.48
N ASP A 208 21.48 -0.47 -10.53
CA ASP A 208 22.69 -1.00 -9.92
C ASP A 208 22.38 -2.10 -8.88
N ASN A 209 22.79 -3.34 -9.16
CA ASN A 209 22.63 -4.50 -8.27
C ASN A 209 23.30 -4.35 -6.89
N THR A 210 24.25 -3.43 -6.74
CA THR A 210 24.85 -3.16 -5.42
C THR A 210 23.91 -2.37 -4.50
N ILE A 211 22.90 -1.69 -5.08
CA ILE A 211 21.88 -0.91 -4.38
C ILE A 211 20.56 -1.68 -4.36
N PHE A 212 20.10 -2.14 -5.52
CA PHE A 212 18.87 -2.93 -5.67
C PHE A 212 19.24 -4.40 -5.72
N ARG A 213 19.33 -5.04 -4.57
CA ARG A 213 19.74 -6.45 -4.48
C ARG A 213 18.66 -7.36 -5.03
N ASP A 214 19.03 -8.29 -5.90
CA ASP A 214 18.18 -9.36 -6.46
C ASP A 214 16.85 -8.86 -7.05
N PHE A 215 16.85 -7.64 -7.58
CA PHE A 215 15.63 -7.01 -8.09
C PHE A 215 15.14 -7.67 -9.38
N ARG A 216 13.81 -7.63 -9.57
CA ARG A 216 13.13 -8.01 -10.80
C ARG A 216 12.03 -7.03 -11.15
N PHE A 217 11.99 -6.61 -12.41
CA PHE A 217 10.82 -5.89 -12.91
C PHE A 217 9.65 -6.85 -13.11
N ASN A 218 8.46 -6.43 -12.69
CA ASN A 218 7.20 -7.12 -12.98
C ASN A 218 6.49 -6.36 -14.12
N ASP A 219 6.28 -7.03 -15.25
CA ASP A 219 5.62 -6.46 -16.43
C ASP A 219 4.21 -5.93 -16.11
N GLU A 220 3.46 -6.59 -15.21
CA GLU A 220 2.12 -6.14 -14.84
C GLU A 220 2.14 -4.76 -14.17
N PHE A 221 3.13 -4.49 -13.31
CA PHE A 221 3.27 -3.18 -12.68
C PHE A 221 3.67 -2.11 -13.69
N ILE A 222 4.58 -2.44 -14.61
CA ILE A 222 4.94 -1.55 -15.72
C ILE A 222 3.73 -1.27 -16.60
N VAL A 223 3.00 -2.29 -17.03
CA VAL A 223 1.80 -2.12 -17.87
C VAL A 223 0.75 -1.28 -17.16
N THR A 224 0.54 -1.47 -15.86
CA THR A 224 -0.40 -0.67 -15.07
C THR A 224 0.03 0.79 -15.01
N LEU A 225 1.31 1.06 -14.78
CA LEU A 225 1.89 2.40 -14.79
C LEU A 225 1.69 3.07 -16.17
N LEU A 226 2.03 2.37 -17.24
CA LEU A 226 1.91 2.91 -18.62
C LEU A 226 0.46 3.15 -19.04
N ARG A 227 -0.47 2.28 -18.65
CA ARG A 227 -1.90 2.49 -18.86
C ARG A 227 -2.40 3.74 -18.15
N ASN A 228 -1.99 3.97 -16.91
CA ASN A 228 -2.35 5.17 -16.17
C ASN A 228 -1.90 6.43 -16.93
N TYR A 229 -0.67 6.45 -17.46
CA TYR A 229 -0.20 7.55 -18.27
C TYR A 229 -1.05 7.76 -19.54
N THR A 230 -1.49 6.69 -20.22
CA THR A 230 -2.34 6.84 -21.39
C THR A 230 -3.73 7.38 -21.04
N TYR A 231 -4.29 7.02 -19.88
CA TYR A 231 -5.57 7.56 -19.41
C TYR A 231 -5.49 9.05 -19.06
N LEU A 232 -4.36 9.49 -18.53
CA LEU A 232 -4.15 10.89 -18.14
C LEU A 232 -3.72 11.77 -19.32
N ASN A 233 -3.24 11.16 -20.40
CA ASN A 233 -2.76 11.84 -21.60
C ASN A 233 -3.48 11.28 -22.85
N THR A 234 -4.75 11.69 -23.01
CA THR A 234 -5.62 11.22 -24.10
C THR A 234 -5.00 11.43 -25.48
N GLY A 235 -4.83 10.34 -26.24
CA GLY A 235 -4.23 10.38 -27.58
C GLY A 235 -2.73 10.10 -27.60
N LEU A 236 -2.06 10.06 -26.47
CA LEU A 236 -0.68 9.56 -26.37
C LEU A 236 -0.66 8.05 -26.57
N ALA A 237 0.19 7.58 -27.47
CA ALA A 237 0.47 6.16 -27.64
C ALA A 237 1.76 5.78 -26.88
N ILE A 238 1.68 4.77 -26.03
CA ILE A 238 2.86 4.17 -25.38
C ILE A 238 3.01 2.74 -25.90
N LEU A 239 4.17 2.44 -26.46
CA LEU A 239 4.55 1.09 -26.87
C LEU A 239 5.38 0.46 -25.75
N PHE A 240 4.99 -0.71 -25.30
CA PHE A 240 5.78 -1.50 -24.34
C PHE A 240 6.08 -2.88 -24.95
N ASN A 241 7.34 -3.18 -25.17
CA ASN A 241 7.80 -4.40 -25.84
C ASN A 241 7.01 -4.69 -27.12
N GLY A 242 6.77 -3.65 -27.95
CA GLY A 242 6.02 -3.72 -29.19
C GLY A 242 4.49 -3.67 -29.07
N LYS A 243 3.93 -3.84 -27.88
CA LYS A 243 2.48 -3.74 -27.64
C LYS A 243 2.07 -2.30 -27.40
N ARG A 244 1.06 -1.84 -28.14
CA ARG A 244 0.58 -0.45 -28.11
C ARG A 244 -0.54 -0.26 -27.08
N TYR A 245 -0.39 0.76 -26.24
CA TYR A 245 -1.38 1.25 -25.28
C TYR A 245 -1.77 2.68 -25.65
N ILE A 246 -3.06 2.96 -25.67
CA ILE A 246 -3.61 4.29 -25.96
C ILE A 246 -5.01 4.41 -25.36
N SER A 247 -5.35 5.56 -24.80
CA SER A 247 -6.70 5.91 -24.37
C SER A 247 -7.26 7.06 -25.20
N ARG A 248 -8.54 6.99 -25.53
CA ARG A 248 -9.26 8.06 -26.25
C ARG A 248 -10.18 8.85 -25.31
N ASN A 249 -10.62 8.24 -24.22
CA ASN A 249 -11.64 8.80 -23.33
C ASN A 249 -11.12 9.08 -21.91
N GLY A 250 -9.80 9.04 -21.70
CA GLY A 250 -9.19 9.47 -20.45
C GLY A 250 -9.67 8.70 -19.20
N LEU A 251 -10.14 9.41 -18.18
CA LEU A 251 -10.61 8.82 -16.93
C LEU A 251 -11.83 7.93 -17.11
N LEU A 252 -12.64 8.10 -18.15
CA LEU A 252 -13.71 7.16 -18.48
C LEU A 252 -13.15 5.77 -18.80
N ASP A 253 -12.08 5.69 -19.60
CA ASP A 253 -11.42 4.41 -19.92
C ASP A 253 -10.74 3.83 -18.68
N LEU A 254 -10.15 4.67 -17.83
CA LEU A 254 -9.57 4.26 -16.56
C LEU A 254 -10.62 3.58 -15.67
N LEU A 255 -11.77 4.22 -15.43
CA LEU A 255 -12.81 3.61 -14.62
C LEU A 255 -13.36 2.33 -15.23
N LYS A 256 -13.68 2.32 -16.54
CA LYS A 256 -14.12 1.10 -17.24
C LYS A 256 -13.13 -0.04 -17.05
N SER A 257 -11.85 0.28 -17.10
CA SER A 257 -10.81 -0.72 -16.94
C SER A 257 -10.63 -1.15 -15.48
N ASN A 258 -11.05 -0.37 -14.48
CA ASN A 258 -10.89 -0.65 -13.05
C ASN A 258 -12.17 -1.13 -12.34
N LEU A 259 -13.33 -1.10 -13.01
CA LEU A 259 -14.55 -1.65 -12.46
C LEU A 259 -14.45 -3.17 -12.29
N THR A 260 -14.65 -3.62 -11.06
CA THR A 260 -14.75 -5.04 -10.71
C THR A 260 -16.19 -5.55 -10.74
N LYS A 261 -17.17 -4.64 -10.68
CA LYS A 261 -18.61 -4.91 -10.74
C LYS A 261 -19.27 -4.00 -11.77
N ASP A 262 -20.40 -4.43 -12.30
CA ASP A 262 -21.16 -3.62 -13.23
C ASP A 262 -21.61 -2.31 -12.57
N PRO A 263 -21.46 -1.17 -13.26
CA PRO A 263 -21.95 0.09 -12.77
C PRO A 263 -23.48 0.13 -12.77
N LEU A 264 -24.09 0.77 -11.78
CA LEU A 264 -25.55 0.90 -11.68
C LEU A 264 -26.14 1.79 -12.77
N TYR A 265 -25.35 2.69 -13.31
CA TYR A 265 -25.67 3.62 -14.40
C TYR A 265 -24.39 3.93 -15.19
N PRO A 266 -24.50 4.44 -16.43
CA PRO A 266 -23.34 4.80 -17.23
C PRO A 266 -22.40 5.74 -16.47
N ILE A 267 -21.09 5.54 -16.61
CA ILE A 267 -20.08 6.38 -15.96
C ILE A 267 -20.31 7.84 -16.38
N ILE A 268 -20.51 8.70 -15.41
CA ILE A 268 -20.57 10.16 -15.60
C ILE A 268 -19.14 10.63 -15.87
N HIS A 269 -18.93 11.29 -17.01
CA HIS A 269 -17.62 11.80 -17.42
C HIS A 269 -17.70 13.30 -17.66
N LEU A 270 -16.97 14.07 -16.86
CA LEU A 270 -16.94 15.53 -16.89
C LEU A 270 -15.53 15.99 -17.18
N LYS A 271 -15.39 16.90 -18.15
CA LYS A 271 -14.10 17.40 -18.59
C LYS A 271 -14.10 18.92 -18.69
N GLY A 272 -13.09 19.55 -18.09
CA GLY A 272 -12.76 20.97 -18.19
C GLY A 272 -11.30 21.16 -18.59
N ASP A 273 -10.82 22.40 -18.61
CA ASP A 273 -9.48 22.71 -19.08
C ASP A 273 -8.37 22.09 -18.19
N ASP A 274 -8.52 22.18 -16.87
CA ASP A 274 -7.53 21.71 -15.90
C ASP A 274 -8.07 20.64 -14.97
N ILE A 275 -9.22 20.06 -15.31
CA ILE A 275 -9.90 19.06 -14.49
C ILE A 275 -10.63 18.04 -15.38
N GLU A 276 -10.50 16.79 -14.98
CA GLU A 276 -11.28 15.69 -15.52
C GLU A 276 -11.78 14.83 -14.36
N ILE A 277 -13.06 14.50 -14.37
CA ILE A 277 -13.71 13.68 -13.35
C ILE A 277 -14.53 12.60 -14.06
N ALA A 278 -14.39 11.37 -13.59
CA ALA A 278 -15.27 10.27 -13.96
C ALA A 278 -15.82 9.64 -12.68
N LEU A 279 -17.12 9.33 -12.63
CA LEU A 279 -17.74 8.71 -11.46
C LEU A 279 -18.93 7.84 -11.82
N THR A 280 -19.16 6.82 -11.00
CA THR A 280 -20.35 5.97 -11.03
C THR A 280 -20.59 5.37 -9.64
N HIS A 281 -21.73 4.66 -9.47
CA HIS A 281 -21.94 3.77 -8.35
C HIS A 281 -22.01 2.31 -8.81
N ALA A 282 -21.53 1.42 -7.99
CA ALA A 282 -21.68 -0.02 -8.15
C ALA A 282 -22.33 -0.66 -6.93
N ASN A 283 -22.73 -1.92 -7.09
CA ASN A 283 -23.35 -2.68 -6.00
C ASN A 283 -22.26 -3.25 -5.07
N GLN A 284 -21.57 -2.34 -4.39
CA GLN A 284 -20.52 -2.66 -3.43
C GLN A 284 -20.65 -1.77 -2.19
N TYR A 285 -19.98 -2.17 -1.11
CA TYR A 285 -19.84 -1.36 0.09
C TYR A 285 -18.56 -0.53 0.00
N GLY A 286 -18.58 0.63 0.67
CA GLY A 286 -17.44 1.53 0.69
C GLY A 286 -17.36 2.42 -0.55
N GLU A 287 -16.24 3.10 -0.69
CA GLU A 287 -15.96 4.07 -1.75
C GLU A 287 -14.57 3.78 -2.34
N GLU A 288 -14.42 3.96 -3.64
CA GLU A 288 -13.17 3.72 -4.36
C GLU A 288 -12.78 4.94 -5.18
N TYR A 289 -11.54 5.40 -5.02
CA TYR A 289 -11.06 6.62 -5.66
C TYR A 289 -9.72 6.45 -6.32
N TYR A 290 -9.59 7.07 -7.49
CA TYR A 290 -8.35 7.24 -8.23
C TYR A 290 -8.06 8.72 -8.37
N SER A 291 -6.95 9.20 -7.84
CA SER A 291 -6.65 10.63 -7.84
C SER A 291 -5.30 10.95 -8.47
N PHE A 292 -5.28 12.00 -9.27
CA PHE A 292 -4.12 12.38 -10.06
C PHE A 292 -3.90 13.89 -10.07
N VAL A 293 -2.64 14.29 -10.04
CA VAL A 293 -2.20 15.69 -10.15
C VAL A 293 -1.09 15.78 -11.19
N ASN A 294 -1.27 16.60 -12.23
CA ASN A 294 -0.29 16.76 -13.32
C ASN A 294 0.18 15.42 -13.93
N GLY A 295 -0.70 14.42 -13.99
CA GLY A 295 -0.34 13.10 -14.48
C GLY A 295 0.28 12.14 -13.45
N GLN A 296 0.48 12.58 -12.19
CA GLN A 296 0.98 11.74 -11.11
C GLN A 296 -0.16 11.08 -10.35
N HIS A 297 -0.05 9.78 -10.13
CA HIS A 297 -0.99 9.04 -9.29
C HIS A 297 -0.73 9.32 -7.81
N THR A 298 -1.65 10.02 -7.16
CA THR A 298 -1.58 10.35 -5.75
C THR A 298 -2.26 9.24 -4.93
N THR A 299 -1.53 8.16 -4.68
CA THR A 299 -2.06 6.95 -4.02
C THR A 299 -2.58 7.21 -2.60
N GLN A 300 -2.04 8.23 -1.93
CA GLN A 300 -2.48 8.70 -0.61
C GLN A 300 -3.45 9.89 -0.70
N GLY A 301 -3.90 10.25 -1.90
CA GLY A 301 -4.83 11.35 -2.13
C GLY A 301 -4.23 12.73 -1.92
N GLY A 302 -4.88 13.53 -1.09
CA GLY A 302 -4.51 14.92 -0.81
C GLY A 302 -5.69 15.87 -0.92
N THR A 303 -5.42 17.19 -0.98
CA THR A 303 -6.43 18.25 -0.96
C THR A 303 -7.47 18.12 -2.08
N HIS A 304 -7.07 17.72 -3.29
CA HIS A 304 -7.96 17.53 -4.44
C HIS A 304 -8.92 16.36 -4.27
N LEU A 305 -8.48 15.23 -3.68
CA LEU A 305 -9.35 14.10 -3.42
C LEU A 305 -10.38 14.43 -2.31
N THR A 306 -9.94 15.10 -1.24
CA THR A 306 -10.83 15.59 -0.20
C THR A 306 -11.88 16.53 -0.79
N ALA A 307 -11.46 17.46 -1.62
CA ALA A 307 -12.33 18.39 -2.32
C ALA A 307 -13.35 17.69 -3.24
N LEU A 308 -12.92 16.64 -3.97
CA LEU A 308 -13.82 15.82 -4.78
C LEU A 308 -14.91 15.19 -3.92
N LYS A 309 -14.53 14.47 -2.85
CA LYS A 309 -15.46 13.75 -1.96
C LYS A 309 -16.52 14.67 -1.37
N GLU A 310 -16.10 15.83 -0.89
CA GLU A 310 -17.03 16.82 -0.32
C GLU A 310 -17.92 17.46 -1.38
N SER A 311 -17.34 17.88 -2.50
CA SER A 311 -18.07 18.63 -3.52
C SER A 311 -19.08 17.78 -4.28
N VAL A 312 -18.72 16.51 -4.61
CA VAL A 312 -19.68 15.56 -5.21
C VAL A 312 -20.85 15.33 -4.27
N SER A 313 -20.55 15.05 -2.99
CA SER A 313 -21.61 14.80 -1.99
C SER A 313 -22.53 16.02 -1.80
N ARG A 314 -21.95 17.20 -1.75
CA ARG A 314 -22.70 18.46 -1.63
C ARG A 314 -23.59 18.71 -2.85
N THR A 315 -23.04 18.60 -4.06
CA THR A 315 -23.78 18.84 -5.30
C THR A 315 -24.94 17.87 -5.47
N ILE A 316 -24.75 16.58 -5.21
CA ILE A 316 -25.80 15.57 -5.27
C ILE A 316 -26.90 15.85 -4.22
N LYS A 317 -26.50 16.20 -2.99
CA LYS A 317 -27.43 16.57 -1.91
C LYS A 317 -28.27 17.80 -2.28
N GLU A 318 -27.63 18.84 -2.82
CA GLU A 318 -28.31 20.07 -3.29
C GLU A 318 -29.27 19.76 -4.43
N TYR A 319 -28.84 18.96 -5.43
CA TYR A 319 -29.67 18.58 -6.57
C TYR A 319 -30.96 17.86 -6.16
N PHE A 320 -30.90 16.90 -5.24
CA PHE A 320 -32.10 16.20 -4.77
C PHE A 320 -32.94 16.97 -3.72
N GLY A 321 -32.39 18.05 -3.15
CA GLY A 321 -33.08 18.84 -2.11
C GLY A 321 -33.40 18.04 -0.84
N LYS A 322 -32.65 16.92 -0.58
CA LYS A 322 -32.89 16.03 0.56
C LYS A 322 -31.65 16.00 1.47
N ASN A 323 -31.92 15.90 2.79
CA ASN A 323 -30.86 15.93 3.78
C ASN A 323 -30.18 14.53 3.95
N PHE A 324 -29.57 14.02 2.87
CA PHE A 324 -28.79 12.79 2.93
C PHE A 324 -27.47 13.01 3.68
N GLU A 325 -27.00 11.97 4.37
CA GLU A 325 -25.62 11.94 4.87
C GLU A 325 -24.63 11.74 3.70
N TYR A 326 -23.48 12.37 3.79
CA TYR A 326 -22.46 12.26 2.73
C TYR A 326 -21.95 10.83 2.55
N THR A 327 -21.92 10.04 3.62
CA THR A 327 -21.59 8.62 3.60
C THR A 327 -22.59 7.80 2.80
N ASP A 328 -23.91 8.12 2.87
CA ASP A 328 -24.91 7.42 2.09
C ASP A 328 -24.78 7.72 0.59
N ILE A 329 -24.41 8.97 0.26
CA ILE A 329 -24.17 9.41 -1.12
C ILE A 329 -22.93 8.68 -1.71
N ARG A 330 -21.86 8.55 -0.92
CA ARG A 330 -20.62 7.95 -1.39
C ARG A 330 -20.57 6.43 -1.32
N ASN A 331 -21.51 5.78 -0.63
CA ASN A 331 -21.52 4.32 -0.51
C ASN A 331 -21.72 3.63 -1.86
N GLY A 332 -20.71 2.86 -2.26
CA GLY A 332 -20.64 2.19 -3.57
C GLY A 332 -20.12 3.10 -4.69
N MET A 333 -19.69 4.33 -4.38
CA MET A 333 -19.12 5.24 -5.39
C MET A 333 -17.73 4.80 -5.82
N ILE A 334 -17.51 4.82 -7.14
CA ILE A 334 -16.21 4.65 -7.77
C ILE A 334 -15.95 5.91 -8.59
N ALA A 335 -14.90 6.65 -8.24
CA ALA A 335 -14.63 7.92 -8.91
C ALA A 335 -13.13 8.12 -9.19
N ALA A 336 -12.85 8.85 -10.26
CA ALA A 336 -11.51 9.29 -10.62
C ALA A 336 -11.49 10.80 -10.79
N VAL A 337 -10.42 11.43 -10.33
CA VAL A 337 -10.16 12.87 -10.52
C VAL A 337 -8.73 13.12 -10.98
N SER A 338 -8.59 13.95 -11.99
CA SER A 338 -7.31 14.48 -12.45
C SER A 338 -7.38 15.99 -12.47
N VAL A 339 -6.43 16.66 -11.82
CA VAL A 339 -6.30 18.12 -11.85
C VAL A 339 -4.91 18.54 -12.31
N LYS A 340 -4.82 19.68 -12.98
CA LYS A 340 -3.55 20.32 -13.38
C LYS A 340 -3.33 21.54 -12.49
N VAL A 341 -2.36 21.43 -11.59
CA VAL A 341 -1.98 22.45 -10.60
C VAL A 341 -0.68 23.10 -11.03
N GLU A 342 -0.58 24.42 -10.94
CA GLU A 342 0.65 25.15 -11.19
C GLU A 342 1.50 25.10 -9.91
N GLU A 343 2.78 24.71 -10.04
CA GLU A 343 3.73 24.54 -8.92
C GLU A 343 3.20 23.66 -7.76
N PRO A 344 2.80 22.40 -8.03
CA PRO A 344 2.24 21.56 -7.00
C PRO A 344 3.26 21.20 -5.90
N VAL A 345 2.84 21.33 -4.66
CA VAL A 345 3.61 20.89 -3.50
C VAL A 345 3.09 19.52 -3.04
N PHE A 346 3.97 18.54 -2.98
CA PHE A 346 3.69 17.20 -2.47
C PHE A 346 4.34 16.99 -1.10
N GLU A 347 3.77 16.12 -0.28
CA GLU A 347 4.33 15.83 1.05
C GLU A 347 5.67 15.05 0.98
N SER A 348 5.95 14.37 -0.13
CA SER A 348 7.19 13.61 -0.35
C SER A 348 7.67 13.71 -1.80
N GLN A 349 8.95 13.38 -2.04
CA GLN A 349 9.53 13.32 -3.39
C GLN A 349 8.84 12.24 -4.26
N THR A 350 8.28 11.19 -3.67
CA THR A 350 7.52 10.16 -4.38
C THR A 350 6.17 10.63 -4.91
N LYS A 351 5.74 11.85 -4.54
CA LYS A 351 4.55 12.55 -5.04
C LYS A 351 3.23 11.79 -4.80
N THR A 352 3.16 11.02 -3.73
CA THR A 352 1.99 10.18 -3.42
C THR A 352 0.82 10.94 -2.83
N LYS A 353 1.05 12.15 -2.26
CA LYS A 353 0.01 12.97 -1.63
C LYS A 353 0.20 14.45 -1.94
N LEU A 354 -0.87 15.10 -2.43
CA LEU A 354 -0.86 16.54 -2.71
C LEU A 354 -1.09 17.33 -1.44
N GLY A 355 -0.15 18.25 -1.13
CA GLY A 355 -0.25 19.20 -0.02
C GLY A 355 -0.74 20.60 -0.42
N SER A 356 -0.64 21.00 -1.71
CA SER A 356 -1.06 22.31 -2.18
C SER A 356 -2.49 22.63 -1.78
N ARG A 357 -2.72 23.88 -1.34
CA ARG A 357 -4.04 24.43 -1.06
C ARG A 357 -4.69 25.05 -2.29
N ASP A 358 -3.89 25.68 -3.15
CA ASP A 358 -4.33 26.50 -4.27
C ASP A 358 -3.95 25.86 -5.62
N MET A 359 -4.65 26.23 -6.69
CA MET A 359 -4.40 25.77 -8.06
C MET A 359 -3.13 26.35 -8.69
N GLY A 360 -2.54 27.34 -8.04
CA GLY A 360 -1.34 28.06 -8.44
C GLY A 360 -1.18 29.30 -7.60
N PRO A 361 -0.08 30.07 -7.77
CA PRO A 361 0.25 31.24 -6.95
C PRO A 361 -0.84 32.32 -6.90
N GLU A 362 -1.56 32.52 -8.01
CA GLU A 362 -2.67 33.46 -8.11
C GLU A 362 -4.02 32.76 -8.35
N GLY A 363 -4.07 31.44 -8.24
CA GLY A 363 -5.26 30.64 -8.53
C GLY A 363 -6.23 30.56 -7.35
N PRO A 364 -7.46 30.08 -7.61
CA PRO A 364 -8.42 29.76 -6.55
C PRO A 364 -7.90 28.56 -5.72
N THR A 365 -8.48 28.38 -4.53
CA THR A 365 -8.24 27.15 -3.78
C THR A 365 -8.72 25.92 -4.56
N ILE A 366 -8.01 24.80 -4.46
CA ILE A 366 -8.37 23.53 -5.10
C ILE A 366 -9.79 23.12 -4.73
N ALA A 367 -10.16 23.31 -3.47
CA ALA A 367 -11.51 23.01 -3.00
C ALA A 367 -12.59 23.86 -3.72
N LYS A 368 -12.35 25.17 -3.89
CA LYS A 368 -13.26 26.05 -4.61
C LYS A 368 -13.33 25.68 -6.09
N PHE A 369 -12.17 25.45 -6.72
CA PHE A 369 -12.10 25.11 -8.14
C PHE A 369 -12.89 23.84 -8.48
N ILE A 370 -12.69 22.75 -7.71
CA ILE A 370 -13.42 21.49 -7.89
C ILE A 370 -14.91 21.67 -7.56
N SER A 371 -15.23 22.42 -6.51
CA SER A 371 -16.63 22.66 -6.11
C SER A 371 -17.39 23.44 -7.18
N ASP A 372 -16.82 24.51 -7.71
CA ASP A 372 -17.47 25.33 -8.73
C ASP A 372 -17.66 24.53 -10.04
N PHE A 373 -16.67 23.71 -10.41
CA PHE A 373 -16.76 22.82 -11.56
C PHE A 373 -17.89 21.79 -11.41
N LEU A 374 -17.93 21.07 -10.29
CA LEU A 374 -18.93 20.03 -10.04
C LEU A 374 -20.32 20.64 -9.91
N LYS A 375 -20.47 21.75 -9.20
CA LYS A 375 -21.74 22.45 -9.06
C LYS A 375 -22.33 22.86 -10.41
N LYS A 376 -21.48 23.15 -11.38
CA LYS A 376 -21.92 23.48 -12.74
C LYS A 376 -22.15 22.24 -13.59
N GLU A 377 -21.13 21.40 -13.72
CA GLU A 377 -21.13 20.33 -14.73
C GLU A 377 -21.89 19.08 -14.27
N LEU A 378 -21.76 18.67 -12.99
CA LEU A 378 -22.50 17.53 -12.45
C LEU A 378 -23.98 17.84 -12.32
N ASP A 379 -24.34 19.02 -11.83
CA ASP A 379 -25.74 19.46 -11.74
C ASP A 379 -26.40 19.49 -13.11
N ASN A 380 -25.74 20.12 -14.10
CA ASN A 380 -26.21 20.13 -15.49
C ASN A 380 -26.36 18.72 -16.07
N PHE A 381 -25.42 17.81 -15.75
CA PHE A 381 -25.50 16.44 -16.22
C PHE A 381 -26.72 15.72 -15.65
N LEU A 382 -26.96 15.84 -14.35
CA LEU A 382 -28.10 15.19 -13.68
C LEU A 382 -29.45 15.70 -14.20
N HIS A 383 -29.56 17.00 -14.47
CA HIS A 383 -30.76 17.58 -15.09
C HIS A 383 -31.02 17.07 -16.52
N LYS A 384 -29.98 16.76 -17.27
CA LYS A 384 -30.08 16.23 -18.65
C LYS A 384 -30.31 14.72 -18.69
N ASN A 385 -29.95 13.99 -17.62
CA ASN A 385 -29.96 12.52 -17.59
C ASN A 385 -30.77 12.02 -16.39
N LEU A 386 -32.07 12.22 -16.45
CA LEU A 386 -33.00 11.91 -15.35
C LEU A 386 -32.97 10.44 -14.95
N GLU A 387 -32.87 9.52 -15.92
CA GLU A 387 -32.76 8.08 -15.61
C GLU A 387 -31.54 7.78 -14.72
N THR A 388 -30.39 8.39 -15.02
CA THR A 388 -29.19 8.25 -14.17
C THR A 388 -29.43 8.83 -12.78
N ALA A 389 -30.07 10.00 -12.70
CA ALA A 389 -30.39 10.63 -11.43
C ALA A 389 -31.36 9.79 -10.58
N GLU A 390 -32.37 9.15 -11.20
CA GLU A 390 -33.31 8.27 -10.50
C GLU A 390 -32.63 7.02 -9.94
N VAL A 391 -31.76 6.36 -10.72
CA VAL A 391 -30.99 5.19 -10.26
C VAL A 391 -30.05 5.59 -9.13
N MET A 392 -29.38 6.74 -9.25
CA MET A 392 -28.51 7.29 -8.20
C MET A 392 -29.32 7.58 -6.92
N LEU A 393 -30.48 8.23 -7.03
CA LEU A 393 -31.36 8.50 -5.89
C LEU A 393 -31.78 7.21 -5.18
N LYS A 394 -32.18 6.19 -5.94
CA LYS A 394 -32.54 4.89 -5.39
C LYS A 394 -31.39 4.27 -4.61
N LYS A 395 -30.17 4.28 -5.18
CA LYS A 395 -28.97 3.77 -4.51
C LYS A 395 -28.69 4.50 -3.18
N ILE A 396 -28.81 5.83 -3.18
CA ILE A 396 -28.60 6.64 -1.96
C ILE A 396 -29.67 6.33 -0.90
N GLN A 397 -30.94 6.20 -1.30
CA GLN A 397 -32.03 5.84 -0.39
C GLN A 397 -31.89 4.43 0.18
N ASP A 398 -31.38 3.49 -0.62
CA ASP A 398 -31.11 2.13 -0.17
C ASP A 398 -29.95 2.15 0.85
N SER A 399 -28.88 2.91 0.58
CA SER A 399 -27.77 3.11 1.52
C SER A 399 -28.22 3.77 2.83
N GLU A 400 -29.07 4.79 2.77
CA GLU A 400 -29.66 5.44 3.95
C GLU A 400 -30.50 4.45 4.78
N ARG A 401 -31.34 3.64 4.11
CA ARG A 401 -32.14 2.61 4.78
C ARG A 401 -31.27 1.57 5.46
N GLU A 402 -30.24 1.09 4.77
CA GLU A 402 -29.27 0.14 5.33
C GLU A 402 -28.55 0.75 6.54
N ARG A 403 -28.04 1.97 6.44
CA ARG A 403 -27.37 2.66 7.55
C ARG A 403 -28.28 2.83 8.77
N LYS A 404 -29.52 3.29 8.56
CA LYS A 404 -30.50 3.44 9.64
C LYS A 404 -30.88 2.11 10.29
N ALA A 405 -31.06 1.06 9.50
CA ALA A 405 -31.30 -0.30 10.01
C ALA A 405 -30.10 -0.80 10.81
N MET A 406 -28.88 -0.54 10.31
CA MET A 406 -27.62 -0.91 10.96
C MET A 406 -27.40 -0.18 12.28
N ALA A 407 -27.69 1.12 12.35
CA ALA A 407 -27.49 1.90 13.58
C ALA A 407 -28.25 1.29 14.78
N GLY A 408 -29.45 0.75 14.54
CA GLY A 408 -30.20 0.02 15.55
C GLY A 408 -29.54 -1.30 15.97
N VAL A 409 -29.05 -2.07 14.98
CA VAL A 409 -28.38 -3.37 15.21
C VAL A 409 -27.02 -3.15 15.86
N THR A 410 -26.24 -2.18 15.39
CA THR A 410 -24.93 -1.84 15.95
C THR A 410 -25.06 -1.35 17.40
N LYS A 411 -26.07 -0.54 17.71
CA LYS A 411 -26.34 -0.10 19.08
C LYS A 411 -26.62 -1.29 20.00
N LEU A 412 -27.49 -2.20 19.59
CA LEU A 412 -27.79 -3.43 20.34
C LEU A 412 -26.56 -4.35 20.45
N ALA A 413 -25.78 -4.47 19.38
CA ALA A 413 -24.55 -5.25 19.36
C ALA A 413 -23.48 -4.63 20.27
N ARG A 414 -23.30 -3.30 20.25
CA ARG A 414 -22.40 -2.57 21.17
C ARG A 414 -22.84 -2.68 22.62
N GLU A 415 -24.13 -2.63 22.90
CA GLU A 415 -24.65 -2.85 24.25
C GLU A 415 -24.38 -4.30 24.72
N ARG A 416 -24.54 -5.28 23.82
CA ARG A 416 -24.18 -6.68 24.08
C ARG A 416 -22.66 -6.85 24.24
N ALA A 417 -21.87 -6.28 23.32
CA ALA A 417 -20.42 -6.31 23.36
C ALA A 417 -19.85 -5.59 24.59
N LYS A 418 -20.40 -4.45 25.02
CA LYS A 418 -20.03 -3.80 26.29
C LYS A 418 -20.32 -4.67 27.51
N LYS A 419 -21.40 -5.44 27.49
CA LYS A 419 -21.70 -6.43 28.55
C LYS A 419 -20.74 -7.62 28.49
N VAL A 420 -20.24 -7.98 27.31
CA VAL A 420 -19.29 -9.10 27.07
C VAL A 420 -17.83 -8.62 27.13
N ASN A 421 -17.52 -7.37 26.76
CA ASN A 421 -16.16 -6.79 26.77
C ASN A 421 -15.55 -6.59 28.17
N LEU A 422 -16.34 -6.64 29.23
CA LEU A 422 -15.77 -6.80 30.56
C LEU A 422 -15.10 -8.18 30.74
N HIS A 423 -15.35 -9.15 29.81
CA HIS A 423 -14.71 -10.47 29.78
C HIS A 423 -14.72 -11.06 28.36
N ASN A 424 -14.05 -10.39 27.37
CA ASN A 424 -13.86 -11.02 26.06
C ASN A 424 -12.81 -12.14 26.18
N SER A 425 -13.28 -13.35 26.51
CA SER A 425 -12.43 -14.53 26.64
C SER A 425 -11.73 -14.93 25.33
N LYS A 426 -12.15 -14.38 24.19
CA LYS A 426 -11.63 -14.70 22.85
C LYS A 426 -10.44 -13.85 22.42
N LEU A 427 -10.35 -12.61 22.87
CA LEU A 427 -9.27 -11.70 22.54
C LEU A 427 -8.21 -11.72 23.65
N ARG A 428 -6.98 -12.06 23.28
CA ARG A 428 -5.77 -11.81 24.07
C ARG A 428 -5.03 -10.67 23.42
N ASP A 429 -5.32 -9.46 23.89
CA ASP A 429 -4.87 -8.21 23.29
C ASP A 429 -3.36 -7.98 23.47
N CYS A 430 -2.78 -7.10 22.63
CA CYS A 430 -1.44 -6.56 22.79
C CYS A 430 -1.50 -5.14 23.40
N ARG A 431 -0.35 -4.57 23.69
CA ARG A 431 -0.25 -3.24 24.32
C ARG A 431 -0.19 -2.10 23.34
N VAL A 432 0.42 -2.30 22.17
CA VAL A 432 0.61 -1.29 21.13
C VAL A 432 -0.33 -1.57 19.97
N HIS A 433 -1.06 -0.55 19.53
CA HIS A 433 -2.01 -0.64 18.44
C HIS A 433 -1.65 0.36 17.32
N LEU A 434 -2.08 0.08 16.09
CA LEU A 434 -1.87 0.96 14.94
C LEU A 434 -2.49 2.35 15.16
N ASN A 435 -3.66 2.42 15.79
CA ASN A 435 -4.40 3.65 16.04
C ASN A 435 -3.99 4.40 17.32
N ASP A 436 -2.92 4.00 17.99
CA ASP A 436 -2.43 4.72 19.16
C ASP A 436 -1.93 6.12 18.76
N THR A 437 -2.36 7.13 19.52
CA THR A 437 -1.99 8.53 19.25
C THR A 437 -0.55 8.85 19.65
N ARG A 438 0.07 8.02 20.47
CA ARG A 438 1.43 8.15 20.99
C ARG A 438 2.16 6.82 20.83
N GLY A 439 3.47 6.86 20.72
CA GLY A 439 4.30 5.66 20.63
C GLY A 439 5.19 5.63 19.39
N ASP A 440 5.97 4.58 19.30
CA ASP A 440 6.91 4.32 18.22
C ASP A 440 6.15 3.83 16.98
N GLU A 441 6.34 4.49 15.85
CA GLU A 441 5.68 4.14 14.58
C GLU A 441 6.08 2.73 14.10
N GLU A 442 7.32 2.30 14.32
CA GLU A 442 7.77 0.96 13.95
C GLU A 442 6.99 -0.12 14.72
N ARG A 443 6.78 0.09 16.03
CA ARG A 443 5.97 -0.82 16.86
C ARG A 443 4.49 -0.80 16.46
N LYS A 444 3.93 0.34 16.11
CA LYS A 444 2.56 0.44 15.61
C LYS A 444 2.38 -0.35 14.31
N LEU A 445 3.33 -0.20 13.38
CA LEU A 445 3.35 -0.96 12.13
C LEU A 445 3.59 -2.47 12.34
N ALA A 446 4.28 -2.85 13.42
CA ALA A 446 4.45 -4.25 13.81
C ALA A 446 3.20 -4.85 14.48
N SER A 447 2.21 -4.02 14.87
CA SER A 447 1.00 -4.50 15.56
C SER A 447 0.24 -5.53 14.72
N SER A 448 -0.01 -6.70 15.31
CA SER A 448 -0.55 -7.87 14.61
C SER A 448 -1.61 -8.58 15.44
N ILE A 449 -2.65 -9.11 14.78
CA ILE A 449 -3.63 -9.99 15.41
C ILE A 449 -3.69 -11.32 14.68
N PHE A 450 -3.49 -12.43 15.41
CA PHE A 450 -3.63 -13.78 14.91
C PHE A 450 -5.05 -14.28 15.07
N LEU A 451 -5.71 -14.63 13.99
CA LEU A 451 -7.04 -15.26 13.96
C LEU A 451 -6.85 -16.77 13.93
N THR A 452 -7.15 -17.46 15.04
CA THR A 452 -6.84 -18.88 15.23
C THR A 452 -8.10 -19.74 15.30
N GLU A 453 -7.97 -21.00 14.89
CA GLU A 453 -8.99 -22.02 15.08
C GLU A 453 -8.91 -22.59 16.49
N GLY A 454 -9.90 -22.22 17.32
CA GLY A 454 -10.07 -22.81 18.65
C GLY A 454 -9.02 -22.42 19.70
N ASP A 455 -9.24 -22.92 20.92
CA ASP A 455 -8.47 -22.50 22.09
C ASP A 455 -7.08 -23.17 22.17
N SER A 456 -6.85 -24.28 21.47
CA SER A 456 -5.58 -24.99 21.49
C SER A 456 -4.48 -24.21 20.79
N ALA A 457 -4.69 -23.84 19.52
CA ALA A 457 -3.77 -23.03 18.75
C ALA A 457 -3.60 -21.63 19.37
N SER A 458 -4.71 -21.02 19.81
CA SER A 458 -4.72 -19.75 20.53
C SER A 458 -3.86 -19.80 21.79
N GLY A 459 -3.95 -20.89 22.57
CA GLY A 459 -3.18 -21.10 23.79
C GLY A 459 -1.68 -21.24 23.55
N SER A 460 -1.27 -21.90 22.47
CA SER A 460 0.12 -22.04 22.07
C SER A 460 0.72 -20.68 21.69
N ILE A 461 0.06 -19.92 20.81
CA ILE A 461 0.50 -18.58 20.41
C ILE A 461 0.53 -17.61 21.60
N THR A 462 -0.52 -17.62 22.44
CA THR A 462 -0.63 -16.70 23.59
C THR A 462 0.55 -16.83 24.56
N LYS A 463 1.12 -18.04 24.72
CA LYS A 463 2.23 -18.28 25.65
C LYS A 463 3.57 -17.70 25.19
N ILE A 464 3.74 -17.52 23.89
CA ILE A 464 5.05 -17.21 23.29
C ILE A 464 5.06 -15.91 22.51
N ARG A 465 3.89 -15.32 22.24
CA ARG A 465 3.75 -14.09 21.46
C ARG A 465 4.49 -12.91 22.09
N ASP A 466 4.84 -11.95 21.30
CA ASP A 466 5.21 -10.64 21.81
C ASP A 466 3.95 -9.93 22.36
N VAL A 467 3.91 -9.72 23.66
CA VAL A 467 2.77 -9.07 24.33
C VAL A 467 2.64 -7.60 23.93
N GLU A 468 3.73 -6.98 23.49
CA GLU A 468 3.71 -5.56 23.09
C GLU A 468 2.96 -5.37 21.78
N THR A 469 3.22 -6.21 20.77
CA THR A 469 2.74 -5.97 19.38
C THR A 469 1.84 -7.08 18.83
N GLN A 470 1.71 -8.24 19.51
CA GLN A 470 0.96 -9.38 18.98
C GLN A 470 -0.27 -9.70 19.82
N ALA A 471 -1.44 -9.65 19.22
CA ALA A 471 -2.72 -10.07 19.78
C ALA A 471 -3.17 -11.41 19.21
N VAL A 472 -4.06 -12.12 19.90
CA VAL A 472 -4.65 -13.37 19.43
C VAL A 472 -6.17 -13.32 19.61
N PHE A 473 -6.90 -13.72 18.57
CA PHE A 473 -8.35 -13.90 18.59
C PHE A 473 -8.71 -15.35 18.28
N SER A 474 -9.40 -16.01 19.21
CA SER A 474 -9.80 -17.42 19.08
C SER A 474 -11.20 -17.54 18.51
N LEU A 475 -11.36 -18.22 17.36
CA LEU A 475 -12.65 -18.56 16.78
C LEU A 475 -13.22 -19.81 17.44
N ARG A 476 -14.56 -19.89 17.57
CA ARG A 476 -15.25 -21.11 18.01
C ARG A 476 -15.73 -21.92 16.82
N GLY A 477 -14.86 -22.79 16.30
CA GLY A 477 -15.17 -23.63 15.15
C GLY A 477 -15.29 -22.84 13.85
N LYS A 478 -16.03 -23.36 12.88
CA LYS A 478 -16.19 -22.75 11.56
C LYS A 478 -17.08 -21.51 11.62
N PRO A 479 -16.58 -20.32 11.21
CA PRO A 479 -17.41 -19.13 11.15
C PRO A 479 -18.51 -19.25 10.11
N LEU A 480 -19.51 -18.37 10.20
CA LEU A 480 -20.63 -18.32 9.27
C LEU A 480 -20.13 -18.07 7.84
N ASN A 481 -20.66 -18.82 6.86
CA ASN A 481 -20.45 -18.46 5.45
C ASN A 481 -21.18 -17.15 5.13
N SER A 482 -20.42 -16.10 4.97
CA SER A 482 -20.94 -14.73 4.77
C SER A 482 -21.27 -14.41 3.31
N PHE A 483 -20.99 -15.32 2.37
CA PHE A 483 -21.25 -15.08 0.95
C PHE A 483 -22.76 -14.86 0.68
N GLY A 484 -23.07 -13.76 -0.02
CA GLY A 484 -24.45 -13.41 -0.38
C GLY A 484 -25.34 -12.97 0.79
N LEU A 485 -24.79 -12.86 2.01
CA LEU A 485 -25.52 -12.35 3.17
C LEU A 485 -25.50 -10.81 3.19
N THR A 486 -26.51 -10.24 3.84
CA THR A 486 -26.53 -8.80 4.11
C THR A 486 -25.66 -8.45 5.31
N ARG A 487 -25.17 -7.22 5.35
CA ARG A 487 -24.40 -6.70 6.48
C ARG A 487 -25.10 -6.91 7.82
N LYS A 488 -26.44 -6.76 7.85
CA LYS A 488 -27.25 -6.96 9.05
C LYS A 488 -27.06 -8.37 9.63
N VAL A 489 -27.18 -9.42 8.81
CA VAL A 489 -27.04 -10.81 9.25
C VAL A 489 -25.63 -11.09 9.77
N VAL A 490 -24.61 -10.52 9.14
CA VAL A 490 -23.21 -10.65 9.56
C VAL A 490 -22.97 -9.97 10.90
N TYR A 491 -23.55 -8.81 11.15
CA TYR A 491 -23.46 -8.10 12.44
C TYR A 491 -24.27 -8.78 13.56
N GLU A 492 -25.33 -9.50 13.23
CA GLU A 492 -26.09 -10.30 14.19
C GLU A 492 -25.34 -11.59 14.59
N ASN A 493 -24.36 -12.01 13.80
CA ASN A 493 -23.49 -13.13 14.13
C ASN A 493 -22.46 -12.72 15.20
N GLU A 494 -22.46 -13.45 16.32
CA GLU A 494 -21.61 -13.12 17.50
C GLU A 494 -20.12 -13.14 17.17
N GLU A 495 -19.63 -14.14 16.42
CA GLU A 495 -18.22 -14.27 16.04
C GLU A 495 -17.73 -13.10 15.23
N PHE A 496 -18.44 -12.77 14.14
CA PHE A 496 -18.07 -11.66 13.28
C PHE A 496 -18.27 -10.30 13.97
N ASN A 497 -19.25 -10.16 14.84
CA ASN A 497 -19.42 -8.95 15.63
C ASN A 497 -18.22 -8.71 16.56
N LEU A 498 -17.81 -9.75 17.30
CA LEU A 498 -16.65 -9.67 18.20
C LEU A 498 -15.34 -9.44 17.42
N LEU A 499 -15.19 -10.04 16.24
CA LEU A 499 -14.03 -9.83 15.38
C LEU A 499 -13.97 -8.38 14.83
N GLN A 500 -15.09 -7.83 14.36
CA GLN A 500 -15.16 -6.45 13.92
C GLN A 500 -14.84 -5.47 15.05
N ALA A 501 -15.38 -5.70 16.24
CA ALA A 501 -15.10 -4.90 17.42
C ALA A 501 -13.62 -5.00 17.84
N ALA A 502 -13.01 -6.19 17.77
CA ALA A 502 -11.59 -6.39 18.08
C ALA A 502 -10.70 -5.61 17.09
N LEU A 503 -11.02 -5.62 15.80
CA LEU A 503 -10.31 -4.91 14.75
C LEU A 503 -10.62 -3.40 14.72
N ASN A 504 -11.75 -2.98 15.30
CA ASN A 504 -12.30 -1.62 15.24
C ASN A 504 -12.52 -1.12 13.80
N ILE A 505 -13.16 -1.96 12.97
CA ILE A 505 -13.44 -1.70 11.55
C ILE A 505 -14.93 -1.48 11.27
N GLU A 506 -15.76 -1.28 12.28
CA GLU A 506 -17.20 -1.11 12.12
C GLU A 506 -17.56 0.15 11.32
N ASP A 507 -16.86 1.24 11.55
CA ASP A 507 -17.12 2.56 10.96
C ASP A 507 -16.09 2.93 9.85
N GLY A 508 -15.28 1.98 9.38
CA GLY A 508 -14.21 2.19 8.40
C GLY A 508 -12.84 1.76 8.91
N LEU A 509 -11.78 2.08 8.18
CA LEU A 509 -10.42 1.67 8.53
C LEU A 509 -9.63 2.72 9.32
N ASP A 510 -10.13 3.95 9.45
CA ASP A 510 -9.43 5.04 10.14
C ASP A 510 -9.12 4.71 11.63
N GLY A 511 -9.91 3.81 12.20
CA GLY A 511 -9.74 3.33 13.57
C GLY A 511 -9.08 1.95 13.69
N LEU A 512 -8.53 1.40 12.62
CA LEU A 512 -7.94 0.05 12.60
C LEU A 512 -6.91 -0.12 13.72
N ARG A 513 -7.08 -1.18 14.53
CA ARG A 513 -6.24 -1.39 15.72
C ARG A 513 -4.94 -2.12 15.42
N TYR A 514 -4.93 -3.01 14.45
CA TYR A 514 -3.75 -3.83 14.12
C TYR A 514 -3.37 -3.65 12.67
N ASN A 515 -2.09 -3.36 12.41
CA ASN A 515 -1.59 -3.23 11.05
C ASN A 515 -1.67 -4.55 10.27
N ASN A 516 -1.44 -5.68 10.96
CA ASN A 516 -1.43 -7.00 10.33
C ASN A 516 -2.54 -7.88 10.90
N VAL A 517 -3.49 -8.28 10.07
CA VAL A 517 -4.54 -9.25 10.38
C VAL A 517 -4.14 -10.59 9.80
N ILE A 518 -3.67 -11.48 10.64
CA ILE A 518 -3.01 -12.73 10.24
C ILE A 518 -3.95 -13.91 10.49
N ILE A 519 -4.36 -14.59 9.42
CA ILE A 519 -5.16 -15.81 9.49
C ILE A 519 -4.20 -16.97 9.78
N ALA A 520 -4.29 -17.53 10.99
CA ALA A 520 -3.46 -18.63 11.49
C ALA A 520 -4.34 -19.86 11.77
N THR A 521 -4.64 -20.62 10.72
CA THR A 521 -5.45 -21.84 10.77
C THR A 521 -4.58 -23.07 10.52
N ASP A 522 -5.07 -24.22 10.94
CA ASP A 522 -4.43 -25.50 10.71
C ASP A 522 -4.20 -25.76 9.21
N ALA A 523 -3.21 -26.60 8.89
CA ALA A 523 -2.88 -26.96 7.51
C ALA A 523 -3.80 -28.07 6.96
N ASP A 524 -4.80 -28.50 7.71
CA ASP A 524 -5.77 -29.51 7.30
C ASP A 524 -6.95 -28.94 6.50
N VAL A 525 -7.87 -29.81 6.10
CA VAL A 525 -9.05 -29.47 5.28
C VAL A 525 -9.99 -28.50 6.03
N ASP A 526 -10.11 -28.65 7.36
CA ASP A 526 -10.98 -27.80 8.18
C ASP A 526 -10.39 -26.41 8.35
N GLY A 527 -9.08 -26.32 8.61
CA GLY A 527 -8.36 -25.05 8.66
C GLY A 527 -8.38 -24.30 7.33
N MET A 528 -8.23 -25.01 6.19
CA MET A 528 -8.39 -24.39 4.86
C MET A 528 -9.80 -23.85 4.65
N HIS A 529 -10.84 -24.54 5.13
CA HIS A 529 -12.21 -24.07 5.05
C HIS A 529 -12.43 -22.82 5.92
N ILE A 530 -11.92 -22.78 7.14
CA ILE A 530 -11.99 -21.61 8.02
C ILE A 530 -11.28 -20.41 7.39
N ARG A 531 -10.10 -20.64 6.80
CA ARG A 531 -9.37 -19.62 6.03
C ARG A 531 -10.24 -19.02 4.92
N LEU A 532 -10.89 -19.88 4.12
CA LEU A 532 -11.76 -19.45 3.04
C LEU A 532 -13.00 -18.69 3.54
N LEU A 533 -13.59 -19.08 4.68
CA LEU A 533 -14.71 -18.37 5.30
C LEU A 533 -14.30 -16.97 5.78
N LEU A 534 -13.13 -16.83 6.41
CA LEU A 534 -12.60 -15.54 6.83
C LEU A 534 -12.23 -14.64 5.64
N LEU A 535 -11.59 -15.20 4.61
CA LEU A 535 -11.31 -14.47 3.37
C LEU A 535 -12.58 -13.98 2.70
N THR A 536 -13.63 -14.84 2.64
CA THR A 536 -14.94 -14.45 2.11
C THR A 536 -15.53 -13.26 2.87
N PHE A 537 -15.44 -13.29 4.20
CA PHE A 537 -15.89 -12.19 5.05
C PHE A 537 -15.13 -10.89 4.75
N PHE A 538 -13.81 -10.90 4.74
CA PHE A 538 -13.01 -9.71 4.46
C PHE A 538 -13.19 -9.20 3.03
N LEU A 539 -13.17 -10.07 2.03
CA LEU A 539 -13.32 -9.70 0.62
C LEU A 539 -14.70 -9.11 0.31
N GLN A 540 -15.75 -9.58 0.98
CA GLN A 540 -17.12 -9.12 0.72
C GLN A 540 -17.49 -7.86 1.51
N PHE A 541 -17.07 -7.74 2.76
CA PHE A 541 -17.53 -6.67 3.65
C PHE A 541 -16.46 -5.62 3.95
N PHE A 542 -15.18 -5.97 3.83
CA PHE A 542 -14.03 -5.10 4.11
C PHE A 542 -12.95 -5.20 3.02
N PRO A 543 -13.31 -5.03 1.73
CA PRO A 543 -12.34 -5.16 0.63
C PRO A 543 -11.18 -4.18 0.75
N ASP A 544 -11.40 -3.02 1.37
CA ASP A 544 -10.35 -2.01 1.54
C ASP A 544 -9.28 -2.45 2.54
N LEU A 545 -9.63 -3.28 3.54
CA LEU A 545 -8.66 -3.91 4.44
C LEU A 545 -7.69 -4.82 3.67
N VAL A 546 -8.19 -5.53 2.65
CA VAL A 546 -7.38 -6.38 1.78
C VAL A 546 -6.58 -5.54 0.78
N LYS A 547 -7.20 -4.55 0.13
CA LYS A 547 -6.53 -3.66 -0.85
C LYS A 547 -5.38 -2.87 -0.23
N GLN A 548 -5.54 -2.38 1.00
CA GLN A 548 -4.49 -1.67 1.73
C GLN A 548 -3.41 -2.61 2.28
N GLY A 549 -3.64 -3.93 2.17
CA GLY A 549 -2.64 -4.95 2.45
C GLY A 549 -2.48 -5.30 3.91
N HIS A 550 -3.55 -5.19 4.67
CA HIS A 550 -3.56 -5.55 6.09
C HIS A 550 -3.84 -7.04 6.36
N VAL A 551 -4.28 -7.83 5.37
CA VAL A 551 -4.68 -9.23 5.56
C VAL A 551 -3.60 -10.18 5.07
N TYR A 552 -3.23 -11.13 5.92
CA TYR A 552 -2.20 -12.13 5.66
C TYR A 552 -2.68 -13.52 6.05
N VAL A 553 -2.06 -14.53 5.46
CA VAL A 553 -2.16 -15.94 5.86
C VAL A 553 -0.81 -16.38 6.39
N LEU A 554 -0.79 -16.93 7.60
CA LEU A 554 0.42 -17.51 8.18
C LEU A 554 0.76 -18.82 7.48
N GLN A 555 1.96 -18.94 6.93
CA GLN A 555 2.49 -20.21 6.51
C GLN A 555 2.96 -21.00 7.72
N THR A 556 2.45 -22.20 7.87
CA THR A 556 2.83 -23.12 8.95
C THR A 556 3.56 -24.32 8.36
N PRO A 557 4.59 -24.84 9.04
CA PRO A 557 5.31 -26.00 8.52
C PRO A 557 4.40 -27.23 8.45
N LEU A 558 4.51 -27.96 7.34
CA LEU A 558 3.82 -29.24 7.13
C LEU A 558 4.57 -30.40 7.77
N PHE A 559 5.91 -30.30 7.75
CA PHE A 559 6.78 -31.37 8.26
C PHE A 559 7.92 -30.80 9.13
N ARG A 560 8.34 -31.62 10.06
CA ARG A 560 9.58 -31.45 10.83
C ARG A 560 10.48 -32.62 10.52
N VAL A 561 11.69 -32.37 10.05
CA VAL A 561 12.73 -33.36 9.79
C VAL A 561 13.87 -33.16 10.77
N ARG A 562 14.17 -34.20 11.57
CA ARG A 562 15.22 -34.19 12.61
C ARG A 562 16.30 -35.23 12.33
N ASP A 563 17.52 -34.95 12.77
CA ASP A 563 18.59 -35.96 12.83
C ASP A 563 18.42 -36.82 14.10
N LYS A 564 18.08 -38.10 13.94
CA LYS A 564 17.97 -39.10 15.04
C LYS A 564 19.17 -39.13 15.97
N ASN A 565 20.39 -38.81 15.49
CA ASN A 565 21.60 -38.86 16.28
C ASN A 565 21.82 -37.61 17.15
N ALA A 566 21.21 -36.47 16.81
CA ALA A 566 21.27 -35.26 17.63
C ALA A 566 20.58 -35.47 18.98
N THR A 567 19.46 -36.18 18.99
CA THR A 567 18.71 -36.51 20.24
C THR A 567 19.50 -37.41 21.19
N LYS A 568 20.40 -38.25 20.69
CA LYS A 568 21.23 -39.13 21.54
C LYS A 568 22.45 -38.41 22.15
N ARG A 569 22.91 -37.30 21.56
CA ARG A 569 24.03 -36.49 22.07
C ARG A 569 23.60 -35.61 23.27
N THR A 570 22.38 -35.10 23.28
CA THR A 570 21.82 -34.27 24.41
C THR A 570 21.50 -35.08 25.66
N GLY A 571 21.39 -36.42 25.59
CA GLY A 571 21.09 -37.31 26.73
C GLY A 571 22.24 -37.54 27.69
N LYS A 572 23.49 -37.15 27.40
CA LYS A 572 24.66 -37.44 28.23
C LYS A 572 25.25 -36.27 29.03
N THR A 573 24.72 -35.03 28.87
CA THR A 573 25.20 -33.85 29.63
C THR A 573 24.03 -32.99 30.11
N LYS A 574 23.22 -33.50 31.05
CA LYS A 574 22.38 -32.65 31.87
C LYS A 574 23.20 -32.08 33.01
N LYS A 575 23.92 -31.00 32.82
CA LYS A 575 24.21 -29.99 33.83
C LYS A 575 23.39 -28.75 33.44
N LYS A 576 22.68 -28.25 34.49
CA LYS A 576 21.84 -27.03 34.44
C LYS A 576 22.37 -26.01 33.46
N GLN A 577 21.64 -25.76 32.40
CA GLN A 577 21.77 -24.58 31.54
C GLN A 577 20.39 -24.02 31.25
N ASP A 578 20.35 -22.71 31.14
CA ASP A 578 19.15 -21.85 31.13
C ASP A 578 18.11 -22.22 30.08
N ALA A 579 16.86 -21.93 30.37
CA ALA A 579 15.65 -22.21 29.56
C ALA A 579 15.48 -21.29 28.33
N SER A 580 16.56 -20.89 27.68
CA SER A 580 16.53 -19.96 26.53
C SER A 580 17.15 -20.48 25.22
N GLU A 581 17.47 -21.80 25.12
CA GLU A 581 18.04 -22.32 23.88
C GLU A 581 16.94 -22.73 22.89
N THR A 582 16.88 -21.99 21.76
CA THR A 582 16.18 -22.38 20.53
C THR A 582 16.66 -23.77 20.05
N PRO A 583 15.79 -24.60 19.44
CA PRO A 583 16.19 -25.87 18.85
C PRO A 583 17.38 -25.65 17.90
N ASP A 584 18.45 -26.43 18.07
CA ASP A 584 19.65 -26.34 17.24
C ASP A 584 19.27 -26.49 15.75
N GLU A 585 19.28 -25.39 15.00
CA GLU A 585 18.96 -25.31 13.57
C GLU A 585 19.79 -26.29 12.73
N ARG A 586 20.88 -26.80 13.28
CA ARG A 586 21.73 -27.82 12.64
C ARG A 586 21.13 -29.22 12.71
N SER A 587 20.20 -29.47 13.63
CA SER A 587 19.63 -30.80 13.91
C SER A 587 18.16 -30.94 13.55
N THR A 588 17.47 -29.85 13.24
CA THR A 588 16.04 -29.83 12.93
C THR A 588 15.76 -28.87 11.79
N VAL A 589 14.98 -29.32 10.80
CA VAL A 589 14.52 -28.50 9.67
C VAL A 589 13.00 -28.56 9.63
N TYR A 590 12.35 -27.40 9.52
CA TYR A 590 10.93 -27.28 9.30
C TYR A 590 10.66 -27.04 7.82
N CYS A 591 9.78 -27.85 7.24
CA CYS A 591 9.50 -27.87 5.82
C CYS A 591 8.07 -27.42 5.56
N TYR A 592 7.89 -26.51 4.64
CA TYR A 592 6.61 -25.91 4.25
C TYR A 592 6.07 -26.48 2.94
N SER A 593 6.86 -27.29 2.25
CA SER A 593 6.49 -28.02 1.04
C SER A 593 7.09 -29.42 1.02
N ASP A 594 6.64 -30.25 0.08
CA ASP A 594 7.21 -31.57 -0.14
C ASP A 594 8.61 -31.50 -0.71
N GLU A 595 8.94 -30.49 -1.52
CA GLU A 595 10.27 -30.24 -2.06
C GLU A 595 11.26 -29.95 -0.91
N GLU A 596 10.91 -29.05 0.01
CA GLU A 596 11.71 -28.74 1.20
C GLU A 596 11.91 -30.00 2.07
N ARG A 597 10.86 -30.84 2.19
CA ARG A 597 10.96 -32.13 2.90
C ARG A 597 11.98 -33.07 2.27
N VAL A 598 11.92 -33.25 0.96
CA VAL A 598 12.85 -34.12 0.22
C VAL A 598 14.30 -33.62 0.36
N GLU A 599 14.51 -32.31 0.32
CA GLU A 599 15.84 -31.72 0.51
C GLU A 599 16.34 -31.92 1.93
N ALA A 600 15.50 -31.73 2.94
CA ALA A 600 15.84 -31.99 4.34
C ALA A 600 16.16 -33.47 4.58
N ILE A 601 15.45 -34.40 3.97
CA ILE A 601 15.76 -35.83 4.02
C ILE A 601 17.13 -36.12 3.39
N ARG A 602 17.44 -35.49 2.26
CA ARG A 602 18.77 -35.65 1.63
C ARG A 602 19.90 -35.14 2.55
N ARG A 603 19.65 -34.04 3.26
CA ARG A 603 20.62 -33.45 4.21
C ARG A 603 20.92 -34.38 5.38
N PHE A 604 19.93 -35.07 5.95
CA PHE A 604 20.09 -35.95 7.11
C PHE A 604 20.29 -37.42 6.74
N GLY A 605 20.07 -37.80 5.49
CA GLY A 605 20.23 -39.15 4.97
C GLY A 605 19.42 -40.20 5.75
N ALA A 606 20.04 -41.36 6.02
CA ALA A 606 19.37 -42.46 6.76
C ALA A 606 19.02 -42.12 8.22
N ASN A 607 19.45 -40.97 8.73
CA ASN A 607 19.16 -40.53 10.10
C ASN A 607 17.97 -39.58 10.17
N ALA A 608 17.33 -39.27 9.07
CA ALA A 608 16.17 -38.40 9.03
C ALA A 608 14.98 -39.03 9.80
N GLU A 609 14.43 -38.28 10.76
CA GLU A 609 13.16 -38.57 11.42
C GLU A 609 12.14 -37.52 10.99
N ILE A 610 11.05 -37.98 10.40
CA ILE A 610 10.04 -37.11 9.83
C ILE A 610 8.82 -37.10 10.74
N THR A 611 8.33 -35.92 11.08
CA THR A 611 7.03 -35.71 11.76
C THR A 611 6.17 -34.85 10.88
N ARG A 612 4.95 -35.30 10.55
CA ARG A 612 3.93 -34.49 9.84
C ARG A 612 3.10 -33.77 10.88
N PHE A 613 2.92 -32.45 10.72
CA PHE A 613 2.00 -31.66 11.52
C PHE A 613 0.61 -31.65 10.84
N LYS A 614 -0.41 -31.97 11.59
CA LYS A 614 -1.81 -31.91 11.13
C LYS A 614 -2.48 -30.61 11.55
N GLY A 615 -2.06 -30.05 12.70
CA GLY A 615 -2.60 -28.82 13.25
C GLY A 615 -1.59 -28.04 14.08
N LEU A 616 -1.86 -26.74 14.26
CA LEU A 616 -1.01 -25.82 15.05
C LEU A 616 -0.89 -26.23 16.51
N GLY A 617 -1.91 -26.95 17.05
CA GLY A 617 -1.90 -27.45 18.41
C GLY A 617 -0.90 -28.60 18.67
N GLU A 618 -0.37 -29.23 17.61
CA GLU A 618 0.64 -30.29 17.69
C GLU A 618 2.08 -29.75 17.81
N ILE A 619 2.26 -28.47 17.48
CA ILE A 619 3.56 -27.78 17.57
C ILE A 619 3.74 -27.28 19.00
N SER A 620 4.86 -27.64 19.64
CA SER A 620 5.14 -27.16 20.99
C SER A 620 5.28 -25.63 21.00
N PRO A 621 4.90 -24.93 22.09
CA PRO A 621 5.03 -23.48 22.16
C PRO A 621 6.46 -22.98 21.85
N ASP A 622 7.48 -23.68 22.32
CA ASP A 622 8.88 -23.28 22.08
C ASP A 622 9.28 -23.38 20.60
N GLU A 623 8.79 -24.41 19.89
CA GLU A 623 8.98 -24.53 18.44
C GLU A 623 8.19 -23.46 17.69
N PHE A 624 6.98 -23.15 18.16
CA PHE A 624 6.09 -22.17 17.53
C PHE A 624 6.67 -20.75 17.54
N ARG A 625 7.54 -20.44 18.50
CA ARG A 625 8.22 -19.13 18.59
C ARG A 625 8.96 -18.75 17.31
N GLY A 626 9.56 -19.71 16.62
CA GLY A 626 10.23 -19.50 15.35
C GLY A 626 9.29 -19.14 14.19
N PHE A 627 7.99 -19.43 14.31
CA PHE A 627 7.01 -19.24 13.23
C PHE A 627 6.19 -17.95 13.35
N ILE A 628 6.23 -17.27 14.51
CA ILE A 628 5.54 -16.00 14.74
C ILE A 628 6.51 -14.88 15.12
N GLY A 629 7.82 -15.13 15.01
CA GLY A 629 8.89 -14.15 15.25
C GLY A 629 9.09 -13.20 14.07
N PRO A 630 10.18 -12.42 14.06
CA PRO A 630 10.50 -11.47 13.00
C PRO A 630 10.56 -12.09 11.60
N ASP A 631 10.96 -13.36 11.51
CA ASP A 631 11.12 -14.11 10.26
C ASP A 631 9.89 -14.96 9.90
N MET A 632 8.69 -14.63 10.47
CA MET A 632 7.47 -15.35 10.14
C MET A 632 7.15 -15.27 8.65
N ARG A 633 6.76 -16.41 8.06
CA ARG A 633 6.38 -16.48 6.65
C ARG A 633 4.91 -16.11 6.50
N LEU A 634 4.65 -14.99 5.84
CA LEU A 634 3.30 -14.47 5.62
C LEU A 634 2.98 -14.37 4.13
N ASP A 635 1.87 -14.99 3.72
CA ASP A 635 1.28 -14.77 2.41
C ASP A 635 0.33 -13.59 2.47
N ARG A 636 0.66 -12.49 1.82
CA ARG A 636 -0.22 -11.33 1.74
C ARG A 636 -1.41 -11.64 0.84
N VAL A 637 -2.61 -11.37 1.33
CA VAL A 637 -3.81 -11.48 0.52
C VAL A 637 -3.90 -10.25 -0.39
N THR A 638 -3.88 -10.48 -1.70
CA THR A 638 -3.98 -9.43 -2.71
C THR A 638 -5.24 -9.58 -3.52
N LEU A 639 -5.81 -8.47 -3.96
CA LEU A 639 -6.91 -8.40 -4.89
C LEU A 639 -6.38 -7.92 -6.24
N ARG A 640 -6.33 -8.81 -7.22
CA ARG A 640 -6.06 -8.46 -8.61
C ARG A 640 -7.37 -8.27 -9.36
N LYS A 641 -7.35 -7.38 -10.33
CA LYS A 641 -8.51 -7.04 -11.12
C LYS A 641 -9.04 -8.21 -11.97
N ASP A 642 -8.14 -9.00 -12.52
CA ASP A 642 -8.46 -10.12 -13.40
C ASP A 642 -8.81 -11.42 -12.64
N ASP A 643 -8.70 -11.43 -11.32
CA ASP A 643 -8.91 -12.62 -10.47
C ASP A 643 -10.36 -13.13 -10.49
N GLY A 644 -11.31 -12.37 -11.03
CA GLY A 644 -12.73 -12.78 -11.06
C GLY A 644 -13.26 -13.14 -9.66
N VAL A 645 -12.78 -12.47 -8.62
CA VAL A 645 -12.99 -12.80 -7.20
C VAL A 645 -14.46 -13.09 -6.87
N SER A 646 -15.39 -12.30 -7.44
CA SER A 646 -16.82 -12.56 -7.24
C SER A 646 -17.24 -13.92 -7.80
N LYS A 647 -16.73 -14.33 -8.95
CA LYS A 647 -17.03 -15.63 -9.56
C LYS A 647 -16.39 -16.78 -8.79
N LEU A 648 -15.15 -16.57 -8.30
CA LEU A 648 -14.47 -17.56 -7.45
C LEU A 648 -15.21 -17.73 -6.12
N LEU A 649 -15.61 -16.64 -5.47
CA LEU A 649 -16.41 -16.71 -4.24
C LEU A 649 -17.77 -17.35 -4.50
N GLU A 650 -18.44 -17.04 -5.60
CA GLU A 650 -19.69 -17.68 -5.98
C GLU A 650 -19.50 -19.17 -6.22
N PHE A 651 -18.44 -19.57 -6.90
CA PHE A 651 -18.10 -20.96 -7.15
C PHE A 651 -17.83 -21.72 -5.85
N TYR A 652 -16.94 -21.22 -4.99
CA TYR A 652 -16.53 -21.93 -3.76
C TYR A 652 -17.53 -21.79 -2.61
N MET A 653 -18.17 -20.64 -2.45
CA MET A 653 -18.98 -20.28 -1.28
C MET A 653 -20.47 -20.13 -1.58
N GLY A 654 -20.85 -20.08 -2.87
CA GLY A 654 -22.23 -19.98 -3.33
C GLY A 654 -23.01 -21.31 -3.21
N LYS A 655 -24.23 -21.33 -3.76
CA LYS A 655 -25.14 -22.48 -3.71
C LYS A 655 -24.86 -23.55 -4.78
N ASN A 656 -23.86 -23.34 -5.63
CA ASN A 656 -23.53 -24.20 -6.76
C ASN A 656 -22.78 -25.47 -6.31
N THR A 657 -23.49 -26.45 -5.79
CA THR A 657 -22.91 -27.68 -5.24
C THR A 657 -22.50 -28.67 -6.36
N SER A 658 -23.24 -28.68 -7.45
CA SER A 658 -23.04 -29.64 -8.56
C SER A 658 -21.69 -29.43 -9.26
N ASP A 659 -21.39 -28.20 -9.62
CA ASP A 659 -20.14 -27.85 -10.32
C ASP A 659 -18.91 -28.06 -9.44
N ARG A 660 -19.05 -27.78 -8.12
CA ARG A 660 -17.98 -28.09 -7.14
C ARG A 660 -17.73 -29.59 -7.02
N GLN A 661 -18.78 -30.41 -7.00
CA GLN A 661 -18.63 -31.84 -7.00
C GLN A 661 -17.89 -32.34 -8.25
N GLY A 662 -18.29 -31.86 -9.43
CA GLY A 662 -17.57 -32.15 -10.67
C GLY A 662 -16.11 -31.73 -10.65
N PHE A 663 -15.83 -30.54 -10.14
CA PHE A 663 -14.47 -30.05 -10.01
C PHE A 663 -13.62 -30.92 -9.05
N ILE A 664 -14.14 -31.28 -7.89
CA ILE A 664 -13.46 -32.16 -6.93
C ILE A 664 -13.15 -33.52 -7.56
N ILE A 665 -14.14 -34.15 -8.23
CA ILE A 665 -13.96 -35.44 -8.87
C ILE A 665 -12.88 -35.38 -9.96
N ASN A 666 -12.88 -34.32 -10.78
CA ASN A 666 -11.96 -34.17 -11.89
C ASN A 666 -10.53 -33.84 -11.47
N ASN A 667 -10.34 -33.30 -10.25
CA ASN A 667 -9.05 -32.88 -9.72
C ASN A 667 -8.62 -33.68 -8.49
N LEU A 668 -9.29 -34.83 -8.21
CA LEU A 668 -8.92 -35.66 -7.07
C LEU A 668 -7.56 -36.33 -7.35
N VAL A 669 -6.57 -35.94 -6.53
CA VAL A 669 -5.28 -36.63 -6.47
C VAL A 669 -5.34 -37.64 -5.33
N VAL A 670 -5.26 -38.91 -5.61
CA VAL A 670 -5.18 -39.97 -4.60
C VAL A 670 -3.72 -40.01 -4.15
N GLU A 671 -3.44 -39.57 -2.94
CA GLU A 671 -2.13 -39.78 -2.29
C GLU A 671 -1.98 -41.29 -2.02
N ASP A 672 -0.92 -41.87 -2.57
CA ASP A 672 -0.57 -43.27 -2.32
C ASP A 672 0.18 -43.33 -0.95
N ASP A 673 -0.55 -43.71 0.09
CA ASP A 673 -0.01 -43.82 1.46
C ASP A 673 1.14 -44.87 1.58
N SER A 674 1.43 -45.62 0.50
CA SER A 674 2.49 -46.62 0.49
C SER A 674 3.93 -46.09 0.46
N GLN A 675 4.13 -44.80 0.32
CA GLN A 675 5.46 -44.15 0.32
C GLN A 675 5.86 -43.56 1.70
N ILE A 676 5.06 -43.74 2.74
CA ILE A 676 5.29 -43.20 4.11
C ILE A 676 5.68 -44.35 5.07
N SER A 677 6.40 -45.33 4.64
CA SER A 677 6.96 -46.36 5.55
C SER A 677 8.51 -46.30 5.63
#